data_2dc0f417ad7f7045821db9573a1c2f8c
#
_entry.id   2dc0f417ad7f7045821db9573a1c2f8c
#
_cell.length_a   1.000
_cell.length_b   1.000
_cell.length_c   1.000
_cell.angle_alpha   90.00
_cell.angle_beta   90.00
_cell.angle_gamma   90.00
#
_symmetry.space_group_name_H-M   'P 1'
#
loop_
_entity.id
_entity.type
_entity.pdbx_description
1 polymer ?
#
loop_
_entity_poly.entity_id
_entity_poly.type
_entity_poly.pdbx_seq_one_letter_code
_entity_poly.pdbx_strand_id
1 'polypeptide(L)'
;MKKHLVILFLGLYIYANLSAQPFEVKEAKTGKYSYQYVTNDPYKAHKYVLSNGMTIITSVNKKEPRVQTYIAIKAGSKTDPANSTGLAHYLEHLLFKGTENFGTVDYKTEKPYLNMIDFLYREYNATKDETKRKNIYHKIDSVSGLAAKYAIANEYDKMMQNLGAVGTNAFTSFEQTVYVNDVPSNNLEKWLKIEGERFHKPVFRIFHTELEAVFEEKNISLDNDDSKVYEAITSNLFKSHPYGTQTTIGTVEHLKNPSLDNIRNYFNKFYRPNNMALIMVGDFDEEKTIAMAEKYFSVLEPKNVDPFAFKPETSLAPVEPIIVRGPSAEFMAMGFRFPGVGTRDAAILKLASQIIYNGKGGLIDLDLVKSQKITSAVVYTDILKDYSYMMFKIKPKSTDAVESTVSLINDEITKLLKGSFDDELITAVKANMKVDLIRKQESREASADMILDAFTTDFDWKNYIEEFEIIQKLTKKDLVDFALKYLSVKPVIVYKKQGEDANIVKVIKPEITPVDVESNRESRSAFAQSIDIFSSSNIEPKYIDYNKEIITKDISNGLSLYHTTNKDNELYEMHWIWDMGKEHNKKLPLAIQYLKYIGTNNYSNDQFNKELYKLATEFNIYSSNKAVTITLSGLKENMNKAITLVDDLLNNAKVDEQKFKEFQSYINKNRTDDMLNKGIILRAGLRNIAMYGLENPFSYNLTNDEILKLTPIDLLSITKSLKLYKHKIFYYGPQNVADITTNLLNLYRVKSTLMDYPTPM
;
A
#
# COMPACT_ATOMS: atom_id res chain seq x y z
N MET A 1 71.54 3.02 -42.71
CA MET A 1 70.84 1.88 -42.19
C MET A 1 70.34 2.24 -40.80
N LYS A 2 69.11 2.69 -40.67
CA LYS A 2 68.41 2.95 -39.37
C LYS A 2 67.28 1.97 -39.23
N LYS A 3 67.37 1.09 -38.23
CA LYS A 3 66.30 0.15 -37.86
C LYS A 3 65.27 0.92 -37.06
N HIS A 4 64.02 0.96 -37.52
CA HIS A 4 62.87 1.44 -36.76
C HIS A 4 62.33 0.29 -35.92
N LEU A 5 62.33 0.46 -34.61
CA LEU A 5 61.73 -0.42 -33.60
C LEU A 5 60.28 0.02 -33.42
N VAL A 6 59.33 -0.79 -33.88
CA VAL A 6 57.89 -0.59 -33.61
C VAL A 6 57.57 -1.24 -32.27
N ILE A 7 57.29 -0.41 -31.25
CA ILE A 7 56.79 -0.87 -29.95
C ILE A 7 55.28 -0.99 -30.07
N LEU A 8 54.76 -2.24 -30.04
CA LEU A 8 53.35 -2.55 -29.95
C LEU A 8 52.90 -2.39 -28.49
N PHE A 9 52.18 -1.33 -28.18
CA PHE A 9 51.46 -1.24 -26.90
C PHE A 9 50.22 -2.14 -26.94
N LEU A 10 50.31 -3.33 -26.33
CA LEU A 10 49.17 -4.11 -25.95
C LEU A 10 48.53 -3.46 -24.71
N GLY A 11 47.47 -2.69 -24.95
CA GLY A 11 46.60 -2.24 -23.88
C GLY A 11 45.79 -3.43 -23.35
N LEU A 12 46.21 -4.02 -22.23
CA LEU A 12 45.37 -4.91 -21.44
C LEU A 12 44.21 -4.06 -20.89
N TYR A 13 43.05 -4.11 -21.50
CA TYR A 13 41.81 -3.73 -20.85
C TYR A 13 41.52 -4.79 -19.77
N ILE A 14 41.88 -4.48 -18.54
CA ILE A 14 41.35 -5.19 -17.37
C ILE A 14 39.90 -4.74 -17.26
N TYR A 15 39.01 -5.53 -17.80
CA TYR A 15 37.62 -5.51 -17.38
C TYR A 15 37.59 -5.97 -15.92
N ALA A 16 37.64 -5.00 -15.00
CA ALA A 16 37.22 -5.28 -13.63
C ALA A 16 35.73 -5.71 -13.72
N ASN A 17 35.52 -7.01 -13.72
CA ASN A 17 34.21 -7.56 -13.34
C ASN A 17 33.95 -7.04 -11.93
N LEU A 18 33.18 -5.98 -11.80
CA LEU A 18 32.48 -5.67 -10.57
C LEU A 18 31.47 -6.82 -10.37
N SER A 19 31.95 -7.99 -9.93
CA SER A 19 31.08 -8.97 -9.34
C SER A 19 30.45 -8.29 -8.12
N ALA A 20 29.14 -8.14 -8.10
CA ALA A 20 28.41 -7.71 -6.92
C ALA A 20 28.96 -8.51 -5.74
N GLN A 21 29.41 -7.83 -4.68
CA GLN A 21 29.90 -8.53 -3.51
C GLN A 21 28.78 -9.41 -2.93
N PRO A 22 29.05 -10.65 -2.55
CA PRO A 22 28.00 -11.56 -2.13
C PRO A 22 27.30 -11.06 -0.86
N PHE A 23 26.02 -11.33 -0.76
CA PHE A 23 25.29 -11.19 0.47
C PHE A 23 25.66 -12.32 1.43
N GLU A 24 26.31 -11.99 2.55
CA GLU A 24 26.72 -12.95 3.57
C GLU A 24 26.13 -12.56 4.93
N VAL A 25 25.59 -13.55 5.65
CA VAL A 25 25.18 -13.34 7.04
C VAL A 25 26.43 -13.28 7.90
N LYS A 26 26.58 -12.21 8.68
CA LYS A 26 27.66 -12.03 9.65
C LYS A 26 27.11 -11.67 11.01
N GLU A 27 27.95 -11.90 12.02
CA GLU A 27 27.67 -11.52 13.40
C GLU A 27 28.59 -10.41 13.85
N ALA A 28 28.04 -9.49 14.64
CA ALA A 28 28.78 -8.39 15.24
C ALA A 28 28.21 -8.09 16.64
N LYS A 29 28.77 -7.11 17.32
CA LYS A 29 28.30 -6.67 18.64
C LYS A 29 28.15 -5.17 18.70
N THR A 30 27.12 -4.73 19.42
CA THR A 30 26.93 -3.37 19.88
C THR A 30 26.85 -3.41 21.40
N GLY A 31 27.89 -2.89 22.09
CA GLY A 31 28.03 -3.08 23.53
C GLY A 31 28.05 -4.56 23.93
N LYS A 32 27.13 -4.94 24.80
CA LYS A 32 26.97 -6.36 25.22
C LYS A 32 26.10 -7.20 24.28
N TYR A 33 25.41 -6.60 23.31
CA TYR A 33 24.44 -7.26 22.46
C TYR A 33 25.05 -7.78 21.19
N SER A 34 24.85 -9.06 20.89
CA SER A 34 25.20 -9.66 19.60
C SER A 34 24.06 -9.47 18.61
N TYR A 35 24.39 -9.22 17.36
CA TYR A 35 23.41 -9.13 16.27
C TYR A 35 23.92 -9.78 15.00
N GLN A 36 22.98 -10.21 14.17
CA GLN A 36 23.22 -10.66 12.81
C GLN A 36 22.92 -9.54 11.82
N TYR A 37 23.72 -9.44 10.78
CA TYR A 37 23.51 -8.51 9.67
C TYR A 37 23.93 -9.18 8.36
N VAL A 38 23.45 -8.65 7.24
CA VAL A 38 23.85 -9.10 5.91
C VAL A 38 24.79 -8.09 5.28
N THR A 39 25.92 -8.55 4.72
CA THR A 39 26.84 -7.66 3.99
C THR A 39 26.14 -7.08 2.78
N ASN A 40 26.47 -5.81 2.44
CA ASN A 40 25.85 -5.10 1.31
C ASN A 40 24.31 -4.94 1.39
N ASP A 41 23.72 -5.15 2.55
CA ASP A 41 22.31 -4.89 2.79
C ASP A 41 22.01 -3.38 2.58
N PRO A 42 21.19 -3.00 1.59
CA PRO A 42 20.86 -1.61 1.35
C PRO A 42 20.01 -0.99 2.47
N TYR A 43 19.31 -1.82 3.26
CA TYR A 43 18.49 -1.40 4.40
C TYR A 43 19.29 -1.35 5.70
N LYS A 44 20.51 -1.91 5.73
CA LYS A 44 21.39 -1.99 6.91
C LYS A 44 20.64 -2.55 8.13
N ALA A 45 19.87 -3.60 7.92
CA ALA A 45 19.08 -4.22 8.97
C ALA A 45 20.00 -5.03 9.92
N HIS A 46 19.83 -4.81 11.22
CA HIS A 46 20.49 -5.57 12.28
C HIS A 46 19.45 -6.35 13.09
N LYS A 47 19.65 -7.66 13.21
CA LYS A 47 18.75 -8.56 13.93
C LYS A 47 19.36 -8.96 15.27
N TYR A 48 18.70 -8.59 16.35
CA TYR A 48 19.00 -8.99 17.72
C TYR A 48 17.97 -10.00 18.22
N VAL A 49 18.36 -10.83 19.18
CA VAL A 49 17.43 -11.72 19.90
C VAL A 49 17.67 -11.54 21.39
N LEU A 50 16.66 -11.11 22.11
CA LEU A 50 16.72 -10.95 23.55
C LEU A 50 16.72 -12.31 24.27
N SER A 51 17.10 -12.33 25.56
CA SER A 51 17.17 -13.55 26.38
C SER A 51 15.84 -14.31 26.48
N ASN A 52 14.70 -13.61 26.35
CA ASN A 52 13.38 -14.23 26.31
C ASN A 52 12.94 -14.63 24.88
N GLY A 53 13.82 -14.56 23.90
CA GLY A 53 13.55 -14.96 22.52
C GLY A 53 12.90 -13.89 21.64
N MET A 54 12.62 -12.68 22.17
CA MET A 54 12.04 -11.61 21.35
C MET A 54 13.04 -11.14 20.30
N THR A 55 12.60 -11.09 19.05
CA THR A 55 13.39 -10.55 17.96
C THR A 55 13.29 -9.03 17.94
N ILE A 56 14.44 -8.34 17.78
CA ILE A 56 14.47 -6.90 17.53
C ILE A 56 15.20 -6.71 16.21
N ILE A 57 14.60 -5.98 15.27
CA ILE A 57 15.21 -5.65 13.99
C ILE A 57 15.28 -4.13 13.88
N THR A 58 16.49 -3.62 13.69
CA THR A 58 16.77 -2.20 13.61
C THR A 58 17.31 -1.84 12.24
N SER A 59 16.97 -0.65 11.76
CA SER A 59 17.61 0.01 10.62
C SER A 59 17.78 1.48 10.93
N VAL A 60 19.03 1.92 11.18
CA VAL A 60 19.30 3.30 11.59
C VAL A 60 19.31 4.24 10.38
N ASN A 61 18.42 5.23 10.40
CA ASN A 61 18.31 6.28 9.39
C ASN A 61 18.10 7.65 10.07
N LYS A 62 19.11 8.50 10.03
CA LYS A 62 19.15 9.80 10.73
C LYS A 62 18.67 10.99 9.88
N LYS A 63 17.97 10.75 8.78
CA LYS A 63 17.49 11.83 7.90
C LYS A 63 16.42 12.70 8.57
N GLU A 64 15.57 12.08 9.36
CA GLU A 64 14.50 12.74 10.12
C GLU A 64 14.53 12.27 11.57
N PRO A 65 14.23 13.15 12.55
CA PRO A 65 14.29 12.81 13.97
C PRO A 65 13.05 12.01 14.42
N ARG A 66 12.73 10.94 13.70
CA ARG A 66 11.58 10.07 13.94
C ARG A 66 11.95 8.60 13.73
N VAL A 67 11.16 7.73 14.32
CA VAL A 67 11.32 6.28 14.25
C VAL A 67 10.00 5.64 13.86
N GLN A 68 9.98 4.97 12.71
CA GLN A 68 8.90 4.05 12.34
C GLN A 68 9.05 2.78 13.16
N THR A 69 7.99 2.36 13.83
CA THR A 69 8.01 1.24 14.77
C THR A 69 6.89 0.27 14.47
N TYR A 70 7.20 -1.04 14.44
CA TYR A 70 6.22 -2.11 14.35
C TYR A 70 6.43 -3.10 15.49
N ILE A 71 5.33 -3.50 16.15
CA ILE A 71 5.30 -4.72 16.96
C ILE A 71 4.52 -5.75 16.16
N ALA A 72 5.24 -6.73 15.64
CA ALA A 72 4.71 -7.75 14.75
C ALA A 72 4.57 -9.09 15.49
N ILE A 73 3.42 -9.73 15.35
CA ILE A 73 3.13 -11.05 15.87
C ILE A 73 2.91 -11.99 14.68
N LYS A 74 3.62 -13.14 14.64
CA LYS A 74 3.41 -14.20 13.64
C LYS A 74 2.12 -14.98 13.94
N ALA A 75 1.01 -14.27 13.96
CA ALA A 75 -0.32 -14.83 14.16
C ALA A 75 -1.35 -13.87 13.55
N GLY A 76 -2.14 -14.37 12.64
CA GLY A 76 -3.22 -13.68 11.97
C GLY A 76 -4.42 -14.61 11.79
N SER A 77 -5.33 -14.26 10.91
CA SER A 77 -6.59 -14.98 10.76
C SER A 77 -6.42 -16.46 10.34
N LYS A 78 -5.31 -16.84 9.69
CA LYS A 78 -5.09 -18.25 9.37
C LYS A 78 -4.91 -19.15 10.60
N THR A 79 -4.53 -18.56 11.73
CA THR A 79 -4.33 -19.28 13.00
C THR A 79 -5.54 -19.24 13.91
N ASP A 80 -6.63 -18.61 13.49
CA ASP A 80 -7.91 -18.66 14.18
C ASP A 80 -8.42 -20.12 14.24
N PRO A 81 -9.05 -20.55 15.34
CA PRO A 81 -9.77 -21.83 15.34
C PRO A 81 -10.88 -21.83 14.30
N ALA A 82 -11.01 -22.91 13.54
CA ALA A 82 -12.01 -23.02 12.45
C ALA A 82 -13.47 -22.81 12.93
N ASN A 83 -13.75 -23.04 14.20
CA ASN A 83 -15.06 -22.83 14.83
C ASN A 83 -15.21 -21.49 15.57
N SER A 84 -14.21 -20.59 15.44
CA SER A 84 -14.21 -19.27 16.10
C SER A 84 -13.30 -18.32 15.34
N THR A 85 -13.66 -17.96 14.11
CA THR A 85 -12.88 -17.07 13.24
C THR A 85 -13.07 -15.60 13.60
N GLY A 86 -12.09 -14.75 13.25
CA GLY A 86 -12.07 -13.33 13.58
C GLY A 86 -11.42 -13.00 14.92
N LEU A 87 -10.82 -14.01 15.61
CA LEU A 87 -10.21 -13.79 16.91
C LEU A 87 -8.97 -12.90 16.84
N ALA A 88 -8.11 -13.11 15.85
CA ALA A 88 -6.92 -12.29 15.63
C ALA A 88 -7.27 -10.81 15.50
N HIS A 89 -8.23 -10.51 14.64
CA HIS A 89 -8.70 -9.15 14.38
C HIS A 89 -9.40 -8.52 15.60
N TYR A 90 -10.27 -9.29 16.27
CA TYR A 90 -10.93 -8.77 17.45
C TYR A 90 -9.97 -8.54 18.63
N LEU A 91 -8.97 -9.40 18.80
CA LEU A 91 -7.90 -9.19 19.78
C LEU A 91 -7.08 -7.94 19.49
N GLU A 92 -6.85 -7.64 18.21
CA GLU A 92 -6.21 -6.39 17.80
C GLU A 92 -6.92 -5.17 18.41
N HIS A 93 -8.25 -5.05 18.24
CA HIS A 93 -9.07 -3.98 18.83
C HIS A 93 -8.95 -3.91 20.37
N LEU A 94 -8.97 -5.07 21.01
CA LEU A 94 -8.96 -5.14 22.49
C LEU A 94 -7.62 -4.73 23.10
N LEU A 95 -6.51 -4.85 22.39
CA LEU A 95 -5.21 -4.43 22.89
C LEU A 95 -5.04 -2.90 23.02
N PHE A 96 -5.96 -2.12 22.45
CA PHE A 96 -6.00 -0.66 22.65
C PHE A 96 -6.72 -0.25 23.93
N LYS A 97 -7.34 -1.19 24.66
CA LYS A 97 -8.20 -0.88 25.83
C LYS A 97 -7.46 -0.82 27.15
N GLY A 98 -6.13 -1.02 27.14
CA GLY A 98 -5.25 -0.85 28.28
C GLY A 98 -4.95 -2.13 29.04
N THR A 99 -4.39 -1.96 30.24
CA THR A 99 -3.87 -3.02 31.11
C THR A 99 -4.46 -2.91 32.53
N GLU A 100 -3.89 -3.65 33.46
CA GLU A 100 -4.20 -3.46 34.91
C GLU A 100 -3.76 -2.07 35.40
N ASN A 101 -2.80 -1.41 34.70
CA ASN A 101 -2.16 -0.17 35.16
C ASN A 101 -2.64 1.09 34.40
N PHE A 102 -3.19 0.93 33.18
CA PHE A 102 -3.75 2.06 32.42
C PHE A 102 -5.04 1.66 31.71
N GLY A 103 -5.83 2.64 31.26
CA GLY A 103 -7.17 2.43 30.68
C GLY A 103 -8.25 2.30 31.76
N THR A 104 -7.93 2.57 33.01
CA THR A 104 -8.85 2.51 34.15
C THR A 104 -8.46 3.50 35.25
N VAL A 105 -9.46 4.02 35.97
CA VAL A 105 -9.25 4.85 37.17
C VAL A 105 -9.00 4.00 38.39
N ASP A 106 -9.56 2.79 38.46
CA ASP A 106 -9.41 1.84 39.60
C ASP A 106 -9.66 0.41 39.14
N TYR A 107 -8.60 -0.28 38.74
CA TYR A 107 -8.67 -1.69 38.32
C TYR A 107 -9.19 -2.63 39.40
N LYS A 108 -8.84 -2.37 40.66
CA LYS A 108 -9.24 -3.25 41.79
C LYS A 108 -10.76 -3.30 41.90
N THR A 109 -11.42 -2.17 41.75
CA THR A 109 -12.89 -2.06 41.82
C THR A 109 -13.54 -2.47 40.48
N GLU A 110 -12.87 -2.29 39.34
CA GLU A 110 -13.33 -2.72 38.00
C GLU A 110 -13.34 -4.25 37.84
N LYS A 111 -12.30 -4.93 38.30
CA LYS A 111 -12.04 -6.37 38.13
C LYS A 111 -13.21 -7.31 38.45
N PRO A 112 -13.98 -7.13 39.54
CA PRO A 112 -15.15 -7.96 39.81
C PRO A 112 -16.22 -7.90 38.70
N TYR A 113 -16.44 -6.73 38.09
CA TYR A 113 -17.39 -6.58 37.00
C TYR A 113 -16.88 -7.25 35.71
N LEU A 114 -15.59 -7.13 35.42
CA LEU A 114 -14.98 -7.83 34.28
C LEU A 114 -15.09 -9.36 34.44
N ASN A 115 -14.85 -9.89 35.64
CA ASN A 115 -15.02 -11.32 35.91
C ASN A 115 -16.49 -11.77 35.75
N MET A 116 -17.45 -10.92 36.12
CA MET A 116 -18.87 -11.21 35.93
C MET A 116 -19.24 -11.20 34.46
N ILE A 117 -18.70 -10.28 33.67
CA ILE A 117 -18.88 -10.25 32.21
C ILE A 117 -18.35 -11.54 31.55
N ASP A 118 -17.17 -12.00 31.99
CA ASP A 118 -16.61 -13.28 31.57
C ASP A 118 -17.52 -14.46 31.83
N PHE A 119 -18.04 -14.53 33.07
CA PHE A 119 -18.96 -15.57 33.48
C PHE A 119 -20.26 -15.55 32.63
N LEU A 120 -20.82 -14.37 32.42
CA LEU A 120 -22.04 -14.20 31.63
C LEU A 120 -21.85 -14.57 30.14
N TYR A 121 -20.69 -14.27 29.54
CA TYR A 121 -20.39 -14.71 28.17
C TYR A 121 -20.23 -16.22 28.06
N ARG A 122 -19.70 -16.91 29.08
CA ARG A 122 -19.70 -18.38 29.12
C ARG A 122 -21.11 -18.95 29.16
N GLU A 123 -21.98 -18.41 30.04
CA GLU A 123 -23.40 -18.78 30.09
C GLU A 123 -24.11 -18.52 28.77
N TYR A 124 -23.85 -17.36 28.16
CA TYR A 124 -24.42 -16.99 26.86
C TYR A 124 -24.04 -17.98 25.76
N ASN A 125 -22.79 -18.42 25.72
CA ASN A 125 -22.30 -19.37 24.71
C ASN A 125 -22.73 -20.82 25.00
N ALA A 126 -23.01 -21.16 26.26
CA ALA A 126 -23.46 -22.49 26.65
C ALA A 126 -24.94 -22.76 26.34
N THR A 127 -25.78 -21.72 26.17
CA THR A 127 -27.21 -21.88 25.90
C THR A 127 -27.57 -21.59 24.44
N LYS A 128 -28.49 -22.43 23.89
CA LYS A 128 -29.08 -22.23 22.58
C LYS A 128 -30.50 -21.67 22.63
N ASP A 129 -31.09 -21.55 23.85
CA ASP A 129 -32.39 -20.98 24.07
C ASP A 129 -32.37 -19.46 23.86
N GLU A 130 -33.06 -18.96 22.86
CA GLU A 130 -33.03 -17.54 22.48
C GLU A 130 -33.53 -16.61 23.58
N THR A 131 -34.57 -17.04 24.36
CA THR A 131 -35.11 -16.24 25.45
C THR A 131 -34.07 -16.11 26.60
N LYS A 132 -33.43 -17.24 26.94
CA LYS A 132 -32.32 -17.21 27.91
C LYS A 132 -31.16 -16.38 27.43
N ARG A 133 -30.79 -16.51 26.15
CA ARG A 133 -29.71 -15.69 25.56
C ARG A 133 -30.00 -14.19 25.67
N LYS A 134 -31.23 -13.77 25.34
CA LYS A 134 -31.64 -12.36 25.50
C LYS A 134 -31.50 -11.89 26.96
N ASN A 135 -31.98 -12.70 27.90
CA ASN A 135 -31.89 -12.36 29.32
C ASN A 135 -30.46 -12.29 29.82
N ILE A 136 -29.57 -13.19 29.38
CA ILE A 136 -28.15 -13.14 29.71
C ILE A 136 -27.50 -11.91 29.08
N TYR A 137 -27.85 -11.59 27.82
CA TYR A 137 -27.32 -10.44 27.14
C TYR A 137 -27.68 -9.12 27.81
N HIS A 138 -28.91 -8.99 28.32
CA HIS A 138 -29.32 -7.86 29.17
C HIS A 138 -28.49 -7.73 30.45
N LYS A 139 -28.09 -8.86 31.06
CA LYS A 139 -27.19 -8.83 32.22
C LYS A 139 -25.78 -8.41 31.83
N ILE A 140 -25.29 -8.90 30.67
CA ILE A 140 -23.98 -8.47 30.11
C ILE A 140 -23.98 -6.97 29.89
N ASP A 141 -25.01 -6.42 29.26
CA ASP A 141 -25.18 -4.99 29.03
C ASP A 141 -25.13 -4.19 30.33
N SER A 142 -25.95 -4.59 31.32
CA SER A 142 -25.99 -3.92 32.61
C SER A 142 -24.65 -3.93 33.37
N VAL A 143 -23.97 -5.09 33.41
CA VAL A 143 -22.68 -5.22 34.06
C VAL A 143 -21.56 -4.49 33.31
N SER A 144 -21.65 -4.47 31.95
CA SER A 144 -20.71 -3.72 31.12
C SER A 144 -20.81 -2.21 31.38
N GLY A 145 -22.03 -1.68 31.56
CA GLY A 145 -22.25 -0.29 31.97
C GLY A 145 -21.67 0.03 33.37
N LEU A 146 -21.67 -0.94 34.32
CA LEU A 146 -21.04 -0.76 35.60
C LEU A 146 -19.50 -0.77 35.51
N ALA A 147 -18.93 -1.69 34.70
CA ALA A 147 -17.49 -1.77 34.47
C ALA A 147 -16.97 -0.50 33.78
N ALA A 148 -17.73 0.02 32.80
CA ALA A 148 -17.35 1.19 32.03
C ALA A 148 -17.19 2.47 32.85
N LYS A 149 -17.84 2.57 34.03
CA LYS A 149 -17.65 3.69 34.94
C LYS A 149 -16.21 3.83 35.45
N TYR A 150 -15.42 2.77 35.35
CA TYR A 150 -14.00 2.76 35.74
C TYR A 150 -13.07 2.90 34.55
N ALA A 151 -13.53 2.67 33.29
CA ALA A 151 -12.72 2.72 32.12
C ALA A 151 -12.33 4.17 31.77
N ILE A 152 -11.06 4.36 31.36
CA ILE A 152 -10.57 5.58 30.71
C ILE A 152 -10.48 5.28 29.21
N ALA A 153 -11.51 5.66 28.48
CA ALA A 153 -11.56 5.40 27.05
C ALA A 153 -10.41 6.11 26.32
N ASN A 154 -9.82 5.41 25.34
CA ASN A 154 -8.78 5.93 24.45
C ASN A 154 -7.53 6.50 25.17
N GLU A 155 -7.22 6.04 26.38
CA GLU A 155 -6.05 6.53 27.14
C GLU A 155 -4.74 6.19 26.41
N TYR A 156 -4.67 5.04 25.72
CA TYR A 156 -3.53 4.70 24.88
C TYR A 156 -3.32 5.74 23.77
N ASP A 157 -4.37 6.09 23.02
CA ASP A 157 -4.28 7.07 21.94
C ASP A 157 -3.85 8.45 22.44
N LYS A 158 -4.36 8.84 23.62
CA LYS A 158 -3.93 10.09 24.26
C LYS A 158 -2.46 10.09 24.63
N MET A 159 -1.96 8.96 25.18
CA MET A 159 -0.53 8.82 25.47
C MET A 159 0.29 8.92 24.16
N MET A 160 -0.12 8.25 23.08
CA MET A 160 0.56 8.33 21.78
C MET A 160 0.54 9.75 21.21
N GLN A 161 -0.60 10.45 21.24
CA GLN A 161 -0.70 11.85 20.82
C GLN A 161 0.23 12.76 21.64
N ASN A 162 0.28 12.59 22.96
CA ASN A 162 1.16 13.38 23.84
C ASN A 162 2.66 13.13 23.56
N LEU A 163 3.02 11.94 23.05
CA LEU A 163 4.37 11.64 22.57
C LEU A 163 4.69 12.31 21.22
N GLY A 164 3.68 12.84 20.52
CA GLY A 164 3.82 13.30 19.13
C GLY A 164 3.89 12.15 18.12
N ALA A 165 3.34 10.98 18.46
CA ALA A 165 3.19 9.87 17.54
C ALA A 165 2.21 10.24 16.42
N VAL A 166 2.49 9.76 15.21
CA VAL A 166 1.61 9.85 14.04
C VAL A 166 1.44 8.46 13.45
N GLY A 167 0.38 8.25 12.67
CA GLY A 167 0.13 6.96 12.04
C GLY A 167 -0.12 5.82 13.04
N THR A 168 -0.53 6.14 14.30
CA THR A 168 -0.93 5.13 15.29
C THR A 168 -2.06 4.30 14.74
N ASN A 169 -1.80 3.02 14.52
CA ASN A 169 -2.74 2.07 13.93
C ASN A 169 -2.36 0.63 14.25
N ALA A 170 -3.21 -0.31 13.84
CA ALA A 170 -2.88 -1.72 13.78
C ALA A 170 -3.57 -2.35 12.56
N PHE A 171 -3.13 -3.53 12.17
CA PHE A 171 -3.78 -4.31 11.14
C PHE A 171 -3.56 -5.81 11.35
N THR A 172 -4.54 -6.58 10.95
CA THR A 172 -4.49 -8.04 10.93
C THR A 172 -4.62 -8.54 9.49
N SER A 173 -3.77 -9.49 9.12
CA SER A 173 -3.86 -10.23 7.85
C SER A 173 -3.96 -11.74 8.11
N PHE A 174 -3.78 -12.55 7.06
CA PHE A 174 -3.71 -14.00 7.24
C PHE A 174 -2.53 -14.43 8.12
N GLU A 175 -1.37 -13.78 7.96
CA GLU A 175 -0.10 -14.20 8.56
C GLU A 175 0.21 -13.53 9.89
N GLN A 176 -0.33 -12.35 10.13
CA GLN A 176 0.20 -11.43 11.13
C GLN A 176 -0.85 -10.51 11.73
N THR A 177 -0.56 -10.07 12.95
CA THR A 177 -1.15 -8.89 13.57
C THR A 177 -0.01 -7.92 13.90
N VAL A 178 -0.15 -6.66 13.50
CA VAL A 178 0.91 -5.65 13.59
C VAL A 178 0.38 -4.37 14.18
N TYR A 179 1.12 -3.79 15.13
CA TYR A 179 0.83 -2.51 15.78
C TYR A 179 1.86 -1.49 15.33
N VAL A 180 1.39 -0.35 14.83
CA VAL A 180 2.20 0.63 14.09
C VAL A 180 2.20 1.98 14.79
N ASN A 181 3.38 2.59 14.88
CA ASN A 181 3.53 3.99 15.28
C ASN A 181 4.72 4.61 14.54
N ASP A 182 4.65 5.90 14.23
CA ASP A 182 5.81 6.73 13.90
C ASP A 182 5.99 7.74 15.03
N VAL A 183 7.08 7.62 15.79
CA VAL A 183 7.31 8.39 17.01
C VAL A 183 8.52 9.32 16.88
N PRO A 184 8.51 10.51 17.51
CA PRO A 184 9.72 11.33 17.63
C PRO A 184 10.84 10.58 18.34
N SER A 185 12.07 10.68 17.84
CA SER A 185 13.26 9.98 18.36
C SER A 185 13.49 10.20 19.85
N ASN A 186 13.23 11.40 20.35
CA ASN A 186 13.41 11.78 21.75
C ASN A 186 12.36 11.17 22.70
N ASN A 187 11.29 10.60 22.17
CA ASN A 187 10.22 9.95 22.93
C ASN A 187 10.22 8.42 22.80
N LEU A 188 11.23 7.83 22.15
CA LEU A 188 11.32 6.40 21.89
C LEU A 188 11.29 5.58 23.19
N GLU A 189 11.95 6.03 24.28
CA GLU A 189 11.91 5.31 25.56
C GLU A 189 10.51 5.32 26.18
N LYS A 190 9.79 6.44 26.10
CA LYS A 190 8.39 6.51 26.58
C LYS A 190 7.51 5.52 25.82
N TRP A 191 7.67 5.48 24.50
CA TRP A 191 6.96 4.55 23.65
C TRP A 191 7.26 3.09 24.03
N LEU A 192 8.54 2.71 24.15
CA LEU A 192 8.95 1.36 24.58
C LEU A 192 8.35 0.97 25.94
N LYS A 193 8.27 1.92 26.89
CA LYS A 193 7.67 1.69 28.20
C LYS A 193 6.16 1.44 28.11
N ILE A 194 5.44 2.19 27.27
CA ILE A 194 4.00 2.03 27.07
C ILE A 194 3.72 0.69 26.38
N GLU A 195 4.47 0.37 25.34
CA GLU A 195 4.27 -0.88 24.59
C GLU A 195 4.65 -2.10 25.42
N GLY A 196 5.74 -2.06 26.17
CA GLY A 196 6.13 -3.14 27.09
C GLY A 196 5.02 -3.44 28.10
N GLU A 197 4.38 -2.41 28.67
CA GLU A 197 3.22 -2.56 29.54
C GLU A 197 2.00 -3.13 28.80
N ARG A 198 1.67 -2.62 27.62
CA ARG A 198 0.51 -3.01 26.83
C ARG A 198 0.48 -4.51 26.52
N PHE A 199 1.63 -5.08 26.14
CA PHE A 199 1.74 -6.49 25.80
C PHE A 199 1.94 -7.42 27.01
N HIS A 200 2.23 -6.88 28.19
CA HIS A 200 2.50 -7.71 29.37
C HIS A 200 1.22 -8.29 29.99
N LYS A 201 0.25 -7.42 30.33
CA LYS A 201 -0.99 -7.83 31.02
C LYS A 201 -2.20 -7.06 30.48
N PRO A 202 -2.60 -7.27 29.23
CA PRO A 202 -3.75 -6.58 28.67
C PRO A 202 -5.04 -6.96 29.40
N VAL A 203 -5.93 -5.99 29.54
CA VAL A 203 -7.27 -6.18 30.09
C VAL A 203 -8.29 -5.90 29.01
N PHE A 204 -9.11 -6.89 28.68
CA PHE A 204 -10.12 -6.80 27.61
C PHE A 204 -11.39 -6.10 28.12
N ARG A 205 -11.25 -4.79 28.40
CA ARG A 205 -12.37 -3.95 28.85
C ARG A 205 -13.16 -3.39 27.66
N ILE A 206 -14.35 -2.91 27.94
CA ILE A 206 -15.27 -2.37 26.92
C ILE A 206 -15.53 -3.39 25.79
N PHE A 207 -15.40 -4.68 26.09
CA PHE A 207 -15.50 -5.79 25.15
C PHE A 207 -16.80 -5.73 24.34
N HIS A 208 -17.91 -5.43 24.99
CA HIS A 208 -19.23 -5.36 24.42
C HIS A 208 -19.34 -4.28 23.34
N THR A 209 -18.82 -3.07 23.61
CA THR A 209 -18.81 -1.95 22.66
C THR A 209 -17.89 -2.22 21.46
N GLU A 210 -16.72 -2.84 21.71
CA GLU A 210 -15.81 -3.20 20.61
C GLU A 210 -16.39 -4.29 19.70
N LEU A 211 -17.19 -5.21 20.27
CA LEU A 211 -17.89 -6.21 19.49
C LEU A 211 -18.85 -5.55 18.49
N GLU A 212 -19.51 -4.45 18.90
CA GLU A 212 -20.38 -3.69 17.97
C GLU A 212 -19.60 -3.05 16.84
N ALA A 213 -18.41 -2.50 17.12
CA ALA A 213 -17.54 -1.96 16.08
C ALA A 213 -17.18 -3.04 15.04
N VAL A 214 -16.78 -4.23 15.49
CA VAL A 214 -16.46 -5.36 14.61
C VAL A 214 -17.72 -5.85 13.83
N PHE A 215 -18.92 -5.80 14.44
CA PHE A 215 -20.18 -6.10 13.75
C PHE A 215 -20.44 -5.12 12.60
N GLU A 216 -20.22 -3.81 12.84
CA GLU A 216 -20.38 -2.80 11.80
C GLU A 216 -19.35 -2.97 10.68
N GLU A 217 -18.10 -3.23 11.02
CA GLU A 217 -17.07 -3.52 10.02
C GLU A 217 -17.43 -4.75 9.17
N LYS A 218 -17.96 -5.82 9.78
CA LYS A 218 -18.45 -6.97 9.02
C LYS A 218 -19.62 -6.58 8.11
N ASN A 219 -20.58 -5.79 8.59
CA ASN A 219 -21.70 -5.33 7.79
C ASN A 219 -21.23 -4.44 6.62
N ILE A 220 -20.24 -3.56 6.85
CA ILE A 220 -19.60 -2.75 5.79
C ILE A 220 -18.91 -3.66 4.77
N SER A 221 -18.21 -4.68 5.21
CA SER A 221 -17.55 -5.66 4.34
C SER A 221 -18.59 -6.41 3.46
N LEU A 222 -19.74 -6.79 4.03
CA LEU A 222 -20.82 -7.43 3.29
C LEU A 222 -21.50 -6.50 2.28
N ASP A 223 -21.49 -5.19 2.50
CA ASP A 223 -21.99 -4.18 1.57
C ASP A 223 -20.95 -3.79 0.50
N ASN A 224 -19.71 -4.25 0.62
CA ASN A 224 -18.64 -3.95 -0.31
C ASN A 224 -18.52 -5.05 -1.39
N ASP A 225 -18.77 -4.69 -2.64
CA ASP A 225 -18.75 -5.63 -3.76
C ASP A 225 -17.36 -6.23 -4.00
N ASP A 226 -16.28 -5.47 -3.78
CA ASP A 226 -14.90 -5.97 -3.91
C ASP A 226 -14.59 -7.03 -2.85
N SER A 227 -15.03 -6.82 -1.61
CA SER A 227 -14.87 -7.81 -0.52
C SER A 227 -15.60 -9.12 -0.83
N LYS A 228 -16.82 -9.04 -1.33
CA LYS A 228 -17.60 -10.23 -1.73
C LYS A 228 -16.92 -11.01 -2.87
N VAL A 229 -16.42 -10.30 -3.87
CA VAL A 229 -15.69 -10.92 -4.99
C VAL A 229 -14.38 -11.52 -4.53
N TYR A 230 -13.65 -10.84 -3.65
CA TYR A 230 -12.43 -11.35 -3.04
C TYR A 230 -12.67 -12.65 -2.27
N GLU A 231 -13.68 -12.70 -1.38
CA GLU A 231 -14.06 -13.90 -0.65
C GLU A 231 -14.49 -15.03 -1.61
N ALA A 232 -15.25 -14.72 -2.69
CA ALA A 232 -15.66 -15.71 -3.68
C ALA A 232 -14.47 -16.32 -4.43
N ILE A 233 -13.44 -15.52 -4.78
CA ILE A 233 -12.23 -16.02 -5.43
C ILE A 233 -11.39 -16.84 -4.46
N THR A 234 -11.05 -16.30 -3.28
CA THR A 234 -10.15 -16.96 -2.34
C THR A 234 -10.73 -18.27 -1.82
N SER A 235 -12.04 -18.35 -1.52
CA SER A 235 -12.72 -19.58 -1.10
C SER A 235 -12.76 -20.67 -2.19
N ASN A 236 -12.56 -20.30 -3.45
CA ASN A 236 -12.47 -21.23 -4.55
C ASN A 236 -11.02 -21.58 -4.94
N LEU A 237 -10.08 -20.69 -4.71
CA LEU A 237 -8.65 -20.97 -4.85
C LEU A 237 -8.13 -21.86 -3.72
N PHE A 238 -8.66 -21.71 -2.49
CA PHE A 238 -8.19 -22.38 -1.28
C PHE A 238 -9.35 -23.09 -0.59
N LYS A 239 -9.61 -24.32 -0.99
CA LYS A 239 -10.74 -25.15 -0.49
C LYS A 239 -10.49 -25.73 0.90
N SER A 240 -9.23 -25.95 1.25
CA SER A 240 -8.79 -26.61 2.48
C SER A 240 -7.97 -25.69 3.38
N HIS A 241 -7.30 -24.70 2.79
CA HIS A 241 -6.41 -23.79 3.50
C HIS A 241 -7.18 -22.61 4.09
N PRO A 242 -6.81 -22.09 5.28
CA PRO A 242 -7.44 -20.92 5.89
C PRO A 242 -7.50 -19.65 5.04
N TYR A 243 -6.62 -19.48 4.05
CA TYR A 243 -6.70 -18.35 3.12
C TYR A 243 -8.03 -18.28 2.34
N GLY A 244 -8.75 -19.37 2.22
CA GLY A 244 -10.06 -19.42 1.58
C GLY A 244 -11.20 -19.86 2.50
N THR A 245 -10.90 -20.59 3.58
CA THR A 245 -11.93 -21.10 4.49
C THR A 245 -12.21 -20.18 5.67
N GLN A 246 -11.36 -19.16 5.88
CA GLN A 246 -11.50 -18.20 6.97
C GLN A 246 -11.34 -16.77 6.43
N THR A 247 -12.17 -15.84 6.92
CA THR A 247 -12.02 -14.41 6.63
C THR A 247 -11.38 -13.72 7.82
N THR A 248 -10.55 -12.70 7.58
CA THR A 248 -9.85 -12.00 8.65
C THR A 248 -10.79 -11.41 9.69
N ILE A 249 -11.92 -10.88 9.24
CA ILE A 249 -12.95 -10.31 10.13
C ILE A 249 -13.82 -11.39 10.81
N GLY A 250 -13.75 -12.63 10.37
CA GLY A 250 -14.59 -13.74 10.87
C GLY A 250 -15.94 -13.85 10.16
N THR A 251 -16.65 -14.94 10.46
CA THR A 251 -17.99 -15.20 9.93
C THR A 251 -19.07 -14.53 10.80
N VAL A 252 -20.21 -14.22 10.20
CA VAL A 252 -21.38 -13.68 10.93
C VAL A 252 -21.78 -14.58 12.11
N GLU A 253 -21.73 -15.90 11.93
CA GLU A 253 -22.09 -16.87 12.96
C GLU A 253 -21.12 -16.82 14.15
N HIS A 254 -19.79 -16.79 13.87
CA HIS A 254 -18.78 -16.75 14.94
C HIS A 254 -18.81 -15.44 15.69
N LEU A 255 -19.00 -14.32 15.00
CA LEU A 255 -19.12 -13.01 15.64
C LEU A 255 -20.33 -12.90 16.58
N LYS A 256 -21.46 -13.56 16.24
CA LYS A 256 -22.64 -13.65 17.13
C LYS A 256 -22.40 -14.46 18.41
N ASN A 257 -21.33 -15.24 18.47
CA ASN A 257 -20.97 -16.11 19.59
C ASN A 257 -19.56 -15.79 20.12
N PRO A 258 -19.28 -14.55 20.55
CA PRO A 258 -17.97 -14.13 20.96
C PRO A 258 -17.53 -14.87 22.25
N SER A 259 -16.25 -15.24 22.33
CA SER A 259 -15.70 -15.95 23.47
C SER A 259 -14.44 -15.26 24.00
N LEU A 260 -14.57 -14.62 25.17
CA LEU A 260 -13.43 -14.04 25.88
C LEU A 260 -12.35 -15.09 26.22
N ASP A 261 -12.77 -16.32 26.52
CA ASP A 261 -11.83 -17.42 26.80
C ASP A 261 -11.02 -17.78 25.55
N ASN A 262 -11.65 -17.85 24.37
CA ASN A 262 -10.94 -18.10 23.12
C ASN A 262 -9.96 -16.96 22.80
N ILE A 263 -10.34 -15.71 23.03
CA ILE A 263 -9.46 -14.55 22.80
C ILE A 263 -8.27 -14.59 23.76
N ARG A 264 -8.47 -14.89 25.07
CA ARG A 264 -7.38 -15.08 26.03
C ARG A 264 -6.46 -16.24 25.65
N ASN A 265 -7.05 -17.36 25.22
CA ASN A 265 -6.29 -18.52 24.79
C ASN A 265 -5.45 -18.18 23.54
N TYR A 266 -6.01 -17.42 22.61
CA TYR A 266 -5.30 -16.95 21.43
C TYR A 266 -4.13 -16.02 21.81
N PHE A 267 -4.37 -15.02 22.67
CA PHE A 267 -3.32 -14.16 23.21
C PHE A 267 -2.25 -14.97 23.93
N ASN A 268 -2.64 -15.85 24.85
CA ASN A 268 -1.72 -16.69 25.64
C ASN A 268 -0.94 -17.70 24.80
N LYS A 269 -1.41 -18.03 23.60
CA LYS A 269 -0.72 -18.93 22.67
C LYS A 269 0.27 -18.19 21.79
N PHE A 270 -0.13 -17.08 21.18
CA PHE A 270 0.61 -16.45 20.08
C PHE A 270 1.36 -15.18 20.46
N TYR A 271 0.90 -14.40 21.46
CA TYR A 271 1.55 -13.18 21.89
C TYR A 271 2.68 -13.50 22.87
N ARG A 272 3.71 -14.14 22.35
CA ARG A 272 4.89 -14.60 23.07
C ARG A 272 6.13 -13.97 22.49
N PRO A 273 7.11 -13.55 23.31
CA PRO A 273 8.27 -12.81 22.81
C PRO A 273 9.01 -13.55 21.70
N ASN A 274 9.10 -14.89 21.77
CA ASN A 274 9.73 -15.72 20.73
C ASN A 274 8.89 -15.90 19.45
N ASN A 275 7.66 -15.35 19.40
CA ASN A 275 6.79 -15.28 18.24
C ASN A 275 6.55 -13.83 17.78
N MET A 276 7.27 -12.86 18.38
CA MET A 276 7.10 -11.44 18.17
C MET A 276 8.39 -10.79 17.69
N ALA A 277 8.25 -9.71 16.95
CA ALA A 277 9.35 -8.80 16.65
C ALA A 277 9.01 -7.35 16.95
N LEU A 278 10.02 -6.64 17.43
CA LEU A 278 10.07 -5.19 17.48
C LEU A 278 10.93 -4.71 16.30
N ILE A 279 10.30 -4.03 15.33
CA ILE A 279 10.96 -3.49 14.15
C ILE A 279 11.03 -1.98 14.30
N MET A 280 12.23 -1.41 14.15
CA MET A 280 12.47 0.02 14.31
C MET A 280 13.34 0.55 13.18
N VAL A 281 12.83 1.54 12.43
CA VAL A 281 13.55 2.17 11.33
C VAL A 281 13.54 3.69 11.54
N GLY A 282 14.70 4.30 11.72
CA GLY A 282 14.78 5.75 11.93
C GLY A 282 15.98 6.23 12.72
N ASP A 283 15.83 7.37 13.37
CA ASP A 283 16.90 8.04 14.11
C ASP A 283 16.92 7.63 15.57
N PHE A 284 17.85 6.78 15.95
CA PHE A 284 18.10 6.36 17.32
C PHE A 284 19.54 5.89 17.53
N ASP A 285 19.95 5.85 18.80
CA ASP A 285 21.18 5.18 19.25
C ASP A 285 20.85 3.69 19.46
N GLU A 286 21.47 2.85 18.68
CA GLU A 286 21.13 1.43 18.60
C GLU A 286 21.39 0.70 19.93
N GLU A 287 22.56 0.89 20.57
CA GLU A 287 22.91 0.24 21.83
C GLU A 287 21.92 0.61 22.95
N LYS A 288 21.66 1.92 23.10
CA LYS A 288 20.71 2.40 24.09
C LYS A 288 19.29 1.88 23.84
N THR A 289 18.87 1.84 22.57
CA THR A 289 17.54 1.38 22.18
C THR A 289 17.35 -0.10 22.51
N ILE A 290 18.35 -0.96 22.20
CA ILE A 290 18.30 -2.38 22.56
C ILE A 290 18.26 -2.56 24.09
N ALA A 291 19.04 -1.79 24.83
CA ALA A 291 19.01 -1.83 26.32
C ALA A 291 17.64 -1.43 26.88
N MET A 292 17.01 -0.40 26.31
CA MET A 292 15.67 0.00 26.70
C MET A 292 14.61 -1.06 26.32
N ALA A 293 14.71 -1.64 25.12
CA ALA A 293 13.83 -2.72 24.71
C ALA A 293 13.97 -3.95 25.63
N GLU A 294 15.18 -4.36 25.97
CA GLU A 294 15.41 -5.42 26.96
C GLU A 294 14.75 -5.08 28.30
N LYS A 295 14.92 -3.84 28.80
CA LYS A 295 14.34 -3.39 30.08
C LYS A 295 12.82 -3.53 30.13
N TYR A 296 12.12 -3.17 29.04
CA TYR A 296 10.66 -3.10 29.05
C TYR A 296 9.98 -4.38 28.54
N PHE A 297 10.64 -5.16 27.69
CA PHE A 297 10.06 -6.37 27.10
C PHE A 297 10.55 -7.69 27.72
N SER A 298 11.60 -7.68 28.56
CA SER A 298 12.08 -8.89 29.24
C SER A 298 11.07 -9.53 30.21
N VAL A 299 10.04 -8.78 30.60
CA VAL A 299 8.94 -9.26 31.43
C VAL A 299 8.01 -10.24 30.71
N LEU A 300 8.06 -10.27 29.37
CA LEU A 300 7.27 -11.20 28.58
C LEU A 300 7.85 -12.60 28.66
N GLU A 301 6.99 -13.57 28.99
CA GLU A 301 7.40 -14.96 29.16
C GLU A 301 7.37 -15.73 27.83
N PRO A 302 8.48 -16.38 27.43
CA PRO A 302 8.52 -17.21 26.24
C PRO A 302 7.68 -18.47 26.44
N LYS A 303 7.08 -18.94 25.36
CA LYS A 303 6.36 -20.21 25.31
C LYS A 303 6.50 -20.82 23.94
N ASN A 304 6.59 -22.15 23.87
CA ASN A 304 6.60 -22.82 22.57
C ASN A 304 5.32 -22.50 21.80
N VAL A 305 5.49 -22.06 20.54
CA VAL A 305 4.41 -21.84 19.59
C VAL A 305 4.61 -22.88 18.50
N ASP A 306 3.70 -23.86 18.45
CA ASP A 306 3.77 -24.92 17.46
C ASP A 306 3.66 -24.34 16.05
N PRO A 307 4.44 -24.86 15.09
CA PRO A 307 4.31 -24.47 13.68
C PRO A 307 2.89 -24.69 13.20
N PHE A 308 2.40 -23.75 12.38
CA PHE A 308 1.09 -23.88 11.76
C PHE A 308 1.10 -25.07 10.79
N ALA A 309 0.20 -26.02 11.01
CA ALA A 309 0.04 -27.20 10.15
C ALA A 309 -1.27 -27.09 9.37
N PHE A 310 -1.19 -27.38 8.07
CA PHE A 310 -2.35 -27.35 7.19
C PHE A 310 -2.36 -28.53 6.23
N LYS A 311 -3.54 -28.87 5.71
CA LYS A 311 -3.68 -29.83 4.63
C LYS A 311 -3.34 -29.14 3.30
N PRO A 312 -2.38 -29.67 2.52
CA PRO A 312 -2.06 -29.10 1.21
C PRO A 312 -3.29 -29.05 0.29
N GLU A 313 -3.38 -27.97 -0.46
CA GLU A 313 -4.40 -27.82 -1.48
C GLU A 313 -4.17 -28.83 -2.62
N THR A 314 -5.25 -29.45 -3.08
CA THR A 314 -5.25 -30.26 -4.29
C THR A 314 -5.23 -29.39 -5.55
N SER A 315 -5.05 -30.01 -6.72
CA SER A 315 -5.20 -29.31 -8.01
C SER A 315 -6.56 -28.62 -8.09
N LEU A 316 -6.58 -27.41 -8.66
CA LEU A 316 -7.84 -26.67 -8.87
C LEU A 316 -8.75 -27.49 -9.80
N ALA A 317 -9.88 -27.93 -9.28
CA ALA A 317 -10.94 -28.45 -10.13
C ALA A 317 -11.56 -27.28 -10.92
N PRO A 318 -12.00 -27.52 -12.18
CA PRO A 318 -12.75 -26.50 -12.91
C PRO A 318 -14.00 -26.07 -12.11
N VAL A 319 -14.14 -24.76 -11.93
CA VAL A 319 -15.31 -24.17 -11.28
C VAL A 319 -16.07 -23.37 -12.34
N GLU A 320 -17.39 -23.50 -12.39
CA GLU A 320 -18.23 -22.64 -13.21
C GLU A 320 -18.11 -21.18 -12.73
N PRO A 321 -18.23 -20.20 -13.64
CA PRO A 321 -18.15 -18.81 -13.24
C PRO A 321 -19.17 -18.45 -12.16
N ILE A 322 -18.70 -17.76 -11.12
CA ILE A 322 -19.49 -17.37 -9.96
C ILE A 322 -20.11 -15.99 -10.22
N ILE A 323 -21.36 -15.80 -9.86
CA ILE A 323 -22.02 -14.50 -9.96
C ILE A 323 -22.15 -13.89 -8.56
N VAL A 324 -21.55 -12.72 -8.39
CA VAL A 324 -21.70 -11.85 -7.21
C VAL A 324 -22.53 -10.64 -7.59
N ARG A 325 -23.57 -10.34 -6.80
CA ARG A 325 -24.42 -9.17 -7.03
C ARG A 325 -24.15 -8.05 -6.05
N GLY A 326 -24.34 -6.82 -6.52
CA GLY A 326 -24.20 -5.61 -5.70
C GLY A 326 -24.44 -4.32 -6.48
N PRO A 327 -24.52 -3.17 -5.80
CA PRO A 327 -24.97 -1.92 -6.40
C PRO A 327 -23.94 -1.26 -7.34
N SER A 328 -22.64 -1.57 -7.21
CA SER A 328 -21.61 -0.92 -8.02
C SER A 328 -21.61 -1.39 -9.47
N ALA A 329 -20.86 -0.69 -10.34
CA ALA A 329 -20.70 -1.05 -11.74
C ALA A 329 -20.14 -2.47 -11.92
N GLU A 330 -20.50 -3.12 -13.03
CA GLU A 330 -20.07 -4.48 -13.33
C GLU A 330 -18.57 -4.59 -13.62
N PHE A 331 -17.98 -5.72 -13.19
CA PHE A 331 -16.62 -6.09 -13.52
C PHE A 331 -16.42 -7.62 -13.49
N MET A 332 -15.39 -8.09 -14.17
CA MET A 332 -14.93 -9.48 -14.07
C MET A 332 -13.72 -9.54 -13.15
N ALA A 333 -13.67 -10.56 -12.30
CA ALA A 333 -12.46 -10.93 -11.58
C ALA A 333 -12.04 -12.36 -11.91
N MET A 334 -10.70 -12.60 -11.97
CA MET A 334 -10.12 -13.87 -12.32
C MET A 334 -8.94 -14.15 -11.39
N GLY A 335 -8.88 -15.35 -10.80
CA GLY A 335 -7.85 -15.71 -9.81
C GLY A 335 -7.08 -16.97 -10.17
N PHE A 336 -5.76 -16.95 -9.88
CA PHE A 336 -4.84 -18.08 -10.00
C PHE A 336 -4.07 -18.27 -8.69
N ARG A 337 -3.72 -19.53 -8.37
CA ARG A 337 -2.95 -19.91 -7.18
C ARG A 337 -1.54 -20.35 -7.55
N PHE A 338 -0.57 -19.99 -6.69
CA PHE A 338 0.86 -20.29 -6.86
C PHE A 338 1.48 -20.75 -5.53
N PRO A 339 2.71 -21.30 -5.57
CA PRO A 339 3.48 -21.58 -4.35
C PRO A 339 3.74 -20.33 -3.51
N GLY A 340 3.99 -20.53 -2.22
CA GLY A 340 4.31 -19.48 -1.27
C GLY A 340 5.71 -18.89 -1.42
N VAL A 341 6.01 -17.90 -0.58
CA VAL A 341 7.28 -17.17 -0.52
C VAL A 341 8.48 -18.12 -0.40
N GLY A 342 9.66 -17.65 -0.83
CA GLY A 342 10.93 -18.41 -0.75
C GLY A 342 11.10 -19.47 -1.83
N THR A 343 10.11 -19.68 -2.69
CA THR A 343 10.24 -20.56 -3.86
C THR A 343 10.74 -19.78 -5.08
N ARG A 344 11.48 -20.46 -5.98
CA ARG A 344 11.85 -19.85 -7.28
C ARG A 344 10.61 -19.39 -8.07
N ASP A 345 9.52 -20.15 -7.99
CA ASP A 345 8.27 -19.82 -8.69
C ASP A 345 7.62 -18.54 -8.14
N ALA A 346 7.75 -18.25 -6.83
CA ALA A 346 7.30 -16.98 -6.25
C ALA A 346 8.11 -15.77 -6.79
N ALA A 347 9.43 -15.94 -6.95
CA ALA A 347 10.26 -14.89 -7.58
C ALA A 347 9.89 -14.67 -9.06
N ILE A 348 9.59 -15.75 -9.81
CA ILE A 348 9.12 -15.64 -11.19
C ILE A 348 7.74 -14.98 -11.24
N LEU A 349 6.85 -15.29 -10.29
CA LEU A 349 5.52 -14.68 -10.19
C LEU A 349 5.61 -13.14 -10.05
N LYS A 350 6.56 -12.63 -9.24
CA LYS A 350 6.81 -11.18 -9.12
C LYS A 350 7.13 -10.54 -10.48
N LEU A 351 7.99 -11.17 -11.28
CA LEU A 351 8.33 -10.67 -12.60
C LEU A 351 7.17 -10.85 -13.60
N ALA A 352 6.53 -12.03 -13.61
CA ALA A 352 5.43 -12.34 -14.52
C ALA A 352 4.23 -11.40 -14.31
N SER A 353 3.88 -11.10 -13.07
CA SER A 353 2.79 -10.15 -12.76
C SER A 353 3.06 -8.77 -13.35
N GLN A 354 4.30 -8.29 -13.28
CA GLN A 354 4.71 -6.99 -13.83
C GLN A 354 4.76 -7.00 -15.38
N ILE A 355 5.09 -8.13 -15.99
CA ILE A 355 5.02 -8.31 -17.45
C ILE A 355 3.55 -8.25 -17.92
N ILE A 356 2.65 -8.89 -17.20
CA ILE A 356 1.21 -8.92 -17.52
C ILE A 356 0.61 -7.53 -17.32
N TYR A 357 0.84 -6.91 -16.16
CA TYR A 357 0.27 -5.61 -15.79
C TYR A 357 1.14 -4.88 -14.78
N ASN A 358 1.42 -3.63 -15.04
CA ASN A 358 2.17 -2.76 -14.13
C ASN A 358 1.64 -1.30 -14.09
N GLY A 359 0.50 -1.04 -14.72
CA GLY A 359 -0.13 0.28 -14.80
C GLY A 359 0.49 1.21 -15.85
N LYS A 360 1.54 0.78 -16.55
CA LYS A 360 2.34 1.63 -17.46
C LYS A 360 2.58 1.00 -18.84
N GLY A 361 3.22 -0.15 -18.86
CA GLY A 361 3.72 -0.77 -20.12
C GLY A 361 3.62 -2.29 -20.15
N GLY A 362 2.86 -2.93 -19.26
CA GLY A 362 2.56 -4.36 -19.32
C GLY A 362 1.65 -4.72 -20.49
N LEU A 363 1.48 -6.01 -20.74
CA LEU A 363 0.66 -6.50 -21.84
C LEU A 363 -0.77 -5.96 -21.77
N ILE A 364 -1.44 -6.10 -20.62
CA ILE A 364 -2.80 -5.57 -20.41
C ILE A 364 -2.84 -4.05 -20.50
N ASP A 365 -1.80 -3.37 -20.01
CA ASP A 365 -1.75 -1.91 -20.05
C ASP A 365 -1.82 -1.37 -21.47
N LEU A 366 -1.00 -1.92 -22.37
CA LEU A 366 -0.89 -1.44 -23.73
C LEU A 366 -2.03 -1.97 -24.62
N ASP A 367 -2.27 -3.28 -24.56
CA ASP A 367 -3.12 -3.95 -25.53
C ASP A 367 -4.61 -3.86 -25.17
N LEU A 368 -4.95 -3.56 -23.93
CA LEU A 368 -6.35 -3.47 -23.50
C LEU A 368 -6.73 -2.10 -22.90
N VAL A 369 -5.94 -1.53 -21.99
CA VAL A 369 -6.29 -0.26 -21.32
C VAL A 369 -5.99 0.92 -22.24
N LYS A 370 -4.76 1.06 -22.74
CA LYS A 370 -4.35 2.17 -23.62
C LYS A 370 -5.03 2.09 -24.97
N SER A 371 -5.27 0.88 -25.47
CA SER A 371 -6.05 0.66 -26.69
C SER A 371 -7.56 0.86 -26.48
N GLN A 372 -8.01 1.16 -25.25
CA GLN A 372 -9.41 1.40 -24.89
C GLN A 372 -10.37 0.23 -25.21
N LYS A 373 -9.89 -1.01 -25.20
CA LYS A 373 -10.73 -2.20 -25.31
C LYS A 373 -11.48 -2.51 -24.01
N ILE A 374 -10.90 -2.10 -22.87
CA ILE A 374 -11.50 -2.14 -21.54
C ILE A 374 -11.42 -0.76 -20.89
N THR A 375 -12.26 -0.51 -19.89
CA THR A 375 -12.25 0.76 -19.15
C THR A 375 -11.08 0.85 -18.20
N SER A 376 -10.81 -0.22 -17.45
CA SER A 376 -9.67 -0.31 -16.54
C SER A 376 -9.34 -1.76 -16.19
N ALA A 377 -8.09 -1.97 -15.78
CA ALA A 377 -7.61 -3.20 -15.19
C ALA A 377 -6.90 -2.90 -13.87
N VAL A 378 -6.96 -3.84 -12.95
CA VAL A 378 -6.07 -3.96 -11.80
C VAL A 378 -5.65 -5.42 -11.72
N VAL A 379 -4.35 -5.67 -11.63
CA VAL A 379 -3.82 -7.01 -11.35
C VAL A 379 -2.96 -6.89 -10.12
N TYR A 380 -3.28 -7.62 -9.10
CA TYR A 380 -2.49 -7.66 -7.88
C TYR A 380 -2.10 -9.09 -7.55
N THR A 381 -0.95 -9.21 -6.92
CA THR A 381 -0.34 -10.47 -6.54
C THR A 381 0.00 -10.40 -5.07
N ASP A 382 -0.49 -11.36 -4.31
CA ASP A 382 -0.18 -11.50 -2.90
C ASP A 382 0.68 -12.74 -2.69
N ILE A 383 1.90 -12.54 -2.17
CA ILE A 383 2.88 -13.59 -1.95
C ILE A 383 2.96 -13.86 -0.45
N LEU A 384 2.19 -14.85 0.00
CA LEU A 384 2.07 -15.23 1.39
C LEU A 384 3.00 -16.42 1.71
N LYS A 385 3.05 -16.80 2.98
CA LYS A 385 3.95 -17.84 3.46
C LYS A 385 3.70 -19.20 2.80
N ASP A 386 2.44 -19.66 2.79
CA ASP A 386 2.10 -21.03 2.41
C ASP A 386 1.76 -21.15 0.91
N TYR A 387 1.04 -20.17 0.37
CA TYR A 387 0.66 -20.04 -1.03
C TYR A 387 0.66 -18.58 -1.44
N SER A 388 0.67 -18.33 -2.75
CA SER A 388 0.46 -17.02 -3.35
C SER A 388 -0.74 -17.07 -4.29
N TYR A 389 -1.28 -15.92 -4.63
CA TYR A 389 -2.30 -15.80 -5.66
C TYR A 389 -2.11 -14.53 -6.49
N MET A 390 -2.60 -14.57 -7.72
CA MET A 390 -2.71 -13.40 -8.59
C MET A 390 -4.18 -13.23 -8.97
N MET A 391 -4.68 -12.01 -8.84
CA MET A 391 -6.08 -11.68 -9.11
C MET A 391 -6.16 -10.50 -10.10
N PHE A 392 -6.94 -10.72 -11.14
CA PHE A 392 -7.29 -9.70 -12.15
C PHE A 392 -8.66 -9.13 -11.80
N LYS A 393 -8.81 -7.82 -11.88
CA LYS A 393 -10.08 -7.11 -11.83
C LYS A 393 -10.21 -6.24 -13.05
N ILE A 394 -11.19 -6.53 -13.91
CA ILE A 394 -11.32 -5.93 -15.24
C ILE A 394 -12.69 -5.27 -15.39
N LYS A 395 -12.71 -3.97 -15.62
CA LYS A 395 -13.92 -3.24 -15.96
C LYS A 395 -14.14 -3.24 -17.47
N PRO A 396 -15.24 -3.76 -17.99
CA PRO A 396 -15.55 -3.77 -19.41
C PRO A 396 -15.82 -2.35 -19.94
N LYS A 397 -15.77 -2.20 -21.25
CA LYS A 397 -16.12 -0.96 -21.96
C LYS A 397 -17.63 -0.67 -21.90
N SER A 398 -18.47 -1.72 -21.86
CA SER A 398 -19.93 -1.63 -21.70
C SER A 398 -20.41 -2.71 -20.72
N THR A 399 -21.57 -2.49 -20.12
CA THR A 399 -22.18 -3.43 -19.15
C THR A 399 -22.47 -4.80 -19.75
N ASP A 400 -22.84 -4.86 -21.03
CA ASP A 400 -23.19 -6.12 -21.73
C ASP A 400 -21.96 -6.95 -22.14
N ALA A 401 -20.76 -6.49 -21.80
CA ALA A 401 -19.49 -7.10 -22.25
C ALA A 401 -18.66 -7.72 -21.12
N VAL A 402 -19.21 -7.88 -19.89
CA VAL A 402 -18.42 -8.37 -18.76
C VAL A 402 -17.88 -9.78 -19.00
N GLU A 403 -18.65 -10.66 -19.61
CA GLU A 403 -18.23 -12.03 -19.93
C GLU A 403 -17.15 -12.05 -21.04
N SER A 404 -17.21 -11.14 -21.99
CA SER A 404 -16.24 -11.05 -23.08
C SER A 404 -14.83 -10.62 -22.62
N THR A 405 -14.71 -10.00 -21.44
CA THR A 405 -13.42 -9.63 -20.86
C THR A 405 -12.55 -10.83 -20.56
N VAL A 406 -13.14 -12.01 -20.30
CA VAL A 406 -12.39 -13.25 -20.08
C VAL A 406 -11.56 -13.63 -21.30
N SER A 407 -12.13 -13.53 -22.51
CA SER A 407 -11.38 -13.79 -23.74
C SER A 407 -10.22 -12.82 -23.93
N LEU A 408 -10.44 -11.54 -23.67
CA LEU A 408 -9.38 -10.54 -23.79
C LEU A 408 -8.20 -10.83 -22.86
N ILE A 409 -8.47 -11.23 -21.61
CA ILE A 409 -7.41 -11.58 -20.65
C ILE A 409 -6.73 -12.89 -21.03
N ASN A 410 -7.47 -13.89 -21.49
CA ASN A 410 -6.90 -15.15 -21.96
C ASN A 410 -5.98 -14.95 -23.18
N ASP A 411 -6.27 -14.00 -24.04
CA ASP A 411 -5.39 -13.64 -25.17
C ASP A 411 -4.05 -13.08 -24.65
N GLU A 412 -4.07 -12.21 -23.64
CA GLU A 412 -2.84 -11.70 -23.02
C GLU A 412 -2.05 -12.78 -22.27
N ILE A 413 -2.72 -13.65 -21.53
CA ILE A 413 -2.10 -14.82 -20.89
C ILE A 413 -1.49 -15.75 -21.97
N THR A 414 -2.18 -15.91 -23.11
CA THR A 414 -1.67 -16.73 -24.24
C THR A 414 -0.38 -16.16 -24.80
N LYS A 415 -0.20 -14.85 -24.84
CA LYS A 415 1.08 -14.24 -25.25
C LYS A 415 2.21 -14.66 -24.29
N LEU A 416 1.95 -14.71 -22.98
CA LEU A 416 2.93 -15.16 -22.01
C LEU A 416 3.23 -16.67 -22.18
N LEU A 417 2.19 -17.49 -22.35
CA LEU A 417 2.33 -18.95 -22.60
C LEU A 417 3.17 -19.26 -23.83
N LYS A 418 3.05 -18.48 -24.89
CA LYS A 418 3.76 -18.65 -26.17
C LYS A 418 5.09 -17.89 -26.24
N GLY A 419 5.40 -17.04 -25.26
CA GLY A 419 6.54 -16.13 -25.33
C GLY A 419 6.40 -15.06 -26.42
N SER A 420 5.17 -14.76 -26.84
CA SER A 420 4.87 -13.80 -27.93
C SER A 420 4.85 -12.36 -27.42
N PHE A 421 5.94 -11.92 -26.78
CA PHE A 421 6.16 -10.55 -26.31
C PHE A 421 7.66 -10.23 -26.42
N ASP A 422 8.00 -8.93 -26.44
CA ASP A 422 9.37 -8.48 -26.65
C ASP A 422 10.27 -8.76 -25.45
N ASP A 423 11.52 -9.18 -25.68
CA ASP A 423 12.54 -9.32 -24.64
C ASP A 423 12.88 -7.98 -23.98
N GLU A 424 12.72 -6.88 -24.73
CA GLU A 424 12.86 -5.52 -24.19
C GLU A 424 11.89 -5.24 -23.05
N LEU A 425 10.68 -5.83 -23.06
CA LEU A 425 9.72 -5.70 -21.97
C LEU A 425 10.27 -6.27 -20.66
N ILE A 426 10.96 -7.42 -20.73
CA ILE A 426 11.59 -8.02 -19.55
C ILE A 426 12.66 -7.09 -18.98
N THR A 427 13.51 -6.55 -19.86
CA THR A 427 14.57 -5.60 -19.47
C THR A 427 13.97 -4.34 -18.85
N ALA A 428 12.92 -3.79 -19.45
CA ALA A 428 12.23 -2.61 -18.95
C ALA A 428 11.57 -2.86 -17.58
N VAL A 429 10.88 -3.99 -17.40
CA VAL A 429 10.29 -4.37 -16.10
C VAL A 429 11.35 -4.45 -15.02
N LYS A 430 12.46 -5.13 -15.28
CA LYS A 430 13.57 -5.26 -14.32
C LYS A 430 14.18 -3.89 -13.96
N ALA A 431 14.32 -3.00 -14.92
CA ALA A 431 14.82 -1.64 -14.68
C ALA A 431 13.84 -0.83 -13.80
N ASN A 432 12.53 -0.92 -14.06
CA ASN A 432 11.50 -0.28 -13.22
C ASN A 432 11.48 -0.86 -11.81
N MET A 433 11.56 -2.19 -11.65
CA MET A 433 11.67 -2.82 -10.33
C MET A 433 12.90 -2.34 -9.54
N LYS A 434 14.03 -2.06 -10.23
CA LYS A 434 15.21 -1.46 -9.60
C LYS A 434 14.93 -0.04 -9.09
N VAL A 435 14.26 0.79 -9.89
CA VAL A 435 13.85 2.14 -9.47
C VAL A 435 12.94 2.09 -8.26
N ASP A 436 11.95 1.18 -8.26
CA ASP A 436 11.02 1.01 -7.14
C ASP A 436 11.74 0.55 -5.87
N LEU A 437 12.76 -0.31 -6.00
CA LEU A 437 13.59 -0.74 -4.86
C LEU A 437 14.38 0.44 -4.27
N ILE A 438 14.97 1.30 -5.10
CA ILE A 438 15.68 2.50 -4.62
C ILE A 438 14.71 3.44 -3.88
N ARG A 439 13.49 3.65 -4.41
CA ARG A 439 12.48 4.48 -3.76
C ARG A 439 12.04 3.92 -2.39
N LYS A 440 11.91 2.59 -2.29
CA LYS A 440 11.57 1.94 -1.00
C LYS A 440 12.64 2.20 0.06
N GLN A 441 13.92 2.28 -0.33
CA GLN A 441 15.02 2.59 0.60
C GLN A 441 14.97 4.04 1.12
N GLU A 442 14.32 4.96 0.39
CA GLU A 442 14.14 6.34 0.83
C GLU A 442 13.08 6.48 1.94
N SER A 443 12.10 5.56 1.99
CA SER A 443 11.00 5.56 2.94
C SER A 443 11.31 4.68 4.15
N ARG A 444 11.17 5.25 5.36
CA ARG A 444 11.27 4.49 6.63
C ARG A 444 10.17 3.43 6.72
N GLU A 445 8.94 3.81 6.37
CA GLU A 445 7.78 2.92 6.38
C GLU A 445 7.98 1.76 5.41
N ALA A 446 8.31 2.02 4.14
CA ALA A 446 8.55 0.96 3.16
C ALA A 446 9.72 0.03 3.54
N SER A 447 10.77 0.57 4.19
CA SER A 447 11.87 -0.24 4.72
C SER A 447 11.40 -1.13 5.87
N ALA A 448 10.56 -0.60 6.77
CA ALA A 448 9.97 -1.37 7.86
C ALA A 448 9.02 -2.46 7.34
N ASP A 449 8.22 -2.18 6.29
CA ASP A 449 7.34 -3.15 5.64
C ASP A 449 8.11 -4.33 5.04
N MET A 450 9.22 -4.07 4.36
CA MET A 450 10.04 -5.15 3.79
C MET A 450 10.65 -6.05 4.87
N ILE A 451 11.08 -5.47 6.00
CA ILE A 451 11.57 -6.22 7.16
C ILE A 451 10.44 -7.02 7.79
N LEU A 452 9.26 -6.41 7.90
CA LEU A 452 8.04 -7.04 8.41
C LEU A 452 7.66 -8.27 7.59
N ASP A 453 7.60 -8.13 6.26
CA ASP A 453 7.25 -9.21 5.35
C ASP A 453 8.21 -10.41 5.51
N ALA A 454 9.51 -10.14 5.56
CA ALA A 454 10.51 -11.18 5.75
C ALA A 454 10.34 -11.90 7.12
N PHE A 455 10.09 -11.13 8.19
CA PHE A 455 9.90 -11.69 9.52
C PHE A 455 8.63 -12.54 9.62
N THR A 456 7.50 -12.05 9.15
CA THR A 456 6.19 -12.71 9.36
C THR A 456 5.98 -13.90 8.46
N THR A 457 6.60 -13.92 7.28
CA THR A 457 6.58 -15.07 6.38
C THR A 457 7.67 -16.12 6.68
N ASP A 458 8.52 -15.88 7.69
CA ASP A 458 9.72 -16.68 7.98
C ASP A 458 10.68 -16.80 6.79
N PHE A 459 10.69 -15.82 5.92
CA PHE A 459 11.63 -15.77 4.81
C PHE A 459 12.93 -15.10 5.29
N ASP A 460 14.03 -15.84 5.24
CA ASP A 460 15.33 -15.38 5.69
C ASP A 460 15.72 -14.04 5.03
N TRP A 461 16.16 -13.04 5.83
CA TRP A 461 16.43 -11.68 5.36
C TRP A 461 17.47 -11.64 4.25
N LYS A 462 18.52 -12.45 4.32
CA LYS A 462 19.51 -12.56 3.24
C LYS A 462 18.84 -12.99 1.93
N ASN A 463 18.01 -14.04 1.99
CA ASN A 463 17.31 -14.56 0.81
C ASN A 463 16.28 -13.52 0.29
N TYR A 464 15.63 -12.77 1.18
CA TYR A 464 14.69 -11.71 0.81
C TYR A 464 15.34 -10.61 -0.03
N ILE A 465 16.50 -10.08 0.41
CA ILE A 465 17.23 -9.04 -0.33
C ILE A 465 17.92 -9.58 -1.58
N GLU A 466 18.37 -10.84 -1.56
CA GLU A 466 19.02 -11.52 -2.68
C GLU A 466 18.02 -11.90 -3.80
N GLU A 467 16.72 -11.98 -3.48
CA GLU A 467 15.68 -12.35 -4.45
C GLU A 467 15.65 -11.43 -5.67
N PHE A 468 15.96 -10.13 -5.48
CA PHE A 468 16.06 -9.19 -6.60
C PHE A 468 17.15 -9.60 -7.60
N GLU A 469 18.31 -10.08 -7.12
CA GLU A 469 19.38 -10.58 -7.98
C GLU A 469 18.95 -11.87 -8.73
N ILE A 470 18.11 -12.68 -8.11
CA ILE A 470 17.50 -13.86 -8.77
C ILE A 470 16.59 -13.38 -9.91
N ILE A 471 15.72 -12.40 -9.63
CA ILE A 471 14.82 -11.83 -10.65
C ILE A 471 15.60 -11.22 -11.82
N GLN A 472 16.75 -10.56 -11.57
CA GLN A 472 17.59 -10.00 -12.62
C GLN A 472 18.13 -11.08 -13.61
N LYS A 473 18.32 -12.32 -13.14
CA LYS A 473 18.83 -13.43 -13.94
C LYS A 473 17.74 -14.23 -14.67
N LEU A 474 16.46 -14.01 -14.36
CA LEU A 474 15.35 -14.70 -15.02
C LEU A 474 15.31 -14.39 -16.52
N THR A 475 14.95 -15.39 -17.30
CA THR A 475 14.88 -15.32 -18.77
C THR A 475 13.43 -15.41 -19.26
N LYS A 476 13.20 -15.13 -20.52
CA LYS A 476 11.90 -15.36 -21.19
C LYS A 476 11.46 -16.83 -21.05
N LYS A 477 12.42 -17.78 -21.15
CA LYS A 477 12.14 -19.19 -20.98
C LYS A 477 11.57 -19.50 -19.60
N ASP A 478 12.16 -18.93 -18.55
CA ASP A 478 11.65 -19.09 -17.17
C ASP A 478 10.19 -18.62 -17.04
N LEU A 479 9.85 -17.49 -17.66
CA LEU A 479 8.49 -16.94 -17.68
C LEU A 479 7.51 -17.82 -18.45
N VAL A 480 7.92 -18.36 -19.60
CA VAL A 480 7.08 -19.26 -20.41
C VAL A 480 6.85 -20.58 -19.66
N ASP A 481 7.89 -21.19 -19.12
CA ASP A 481 7.79 -22.44 -18.35
C ASP A 481 6.88 -22.26 -17.13
N PHE A 482 7.01 -21.14 -16.42
CA PHE A 482 6.15 -20.76 -15.31
C PHE A 482 4.69 -20.59 -15.75
N ALA A 483 4.45 -19.84 -16.83
CA ALA A 483 3.12 -19.62 -17.34
C ALA A 483 2.45 -20.94 -17.76
N LEU A 484 3.16 -21.82 -18.46
CA LEU A 484 2.68 -23.15 -18.83
C LEU A 484 2.31 -23.99 -17.61
N LYS A 485 3.02 -23.84 -16.50
CA LYS A 485 2.77 -24.58 -15.27
C LYS A 485 1.54 -24.08 -14.50
N TYR A 486 1.34 -22.76 -14.45
CA TYR A 486 0.37 -22.17 -13.54
C TYR A 486 -0.77 -21.41 -14.20
N LEU A 487 -0.59 -20.87 -15.40
CA LEU A 487 -1.60 -20.06 -16.10
C LEU A 487 -2.32 -20.84 -17.21
N SER A 488 -1.88 -22.06 -17.53
CA SER A 488 -2.58 -22.95 -18.45
C SER A 488 -3.77 -23.67 -17.82
N VAL A 489 -3.90 -23.61 -16.49
CA VAL A 489 -5.03 -24.18 -15.74
C VAL A 489 -6.25 -23.25 -15.81
N LYS A 490 -7.45 -23.82 -15.65
CA LYS A 490 -8.66 -23.00 -15.57
C LYS A 490 -8.63 -22.13 -14.32
N PRO A 491 -8.76 -20.78 -14.45
CA PRO A 491 -8.83 -19.88 -13.31
C PRO A 491 -10.18 -19.98 -12.60
N VAL A 492 -10.24 -19.42 -11.39
CA VAL A 492 -11.51 -19.07 -10.75
C VAL A 492 -11.99 -17.76 -11.37
N ILE A 493 -13.21 -17.74 -11.89
CA ILE A 493 -13.83 -16.56 -12.52
C ILE A 493 -15.03 -16.12 -11.72
N VAL A 494 -15.12 -14.82 -11.42
CA VAL A 494 -16.25 -14.19 -10.76
C VAL A 494 -16.74 -13.02 -11.62
N TYR A 495 -18.03 -13.04 -11.95
CA TYR A 495 -18.69 -11.89 -12.55
C TYR A 495 -19.42 -11.10 -11.46
N LYS A 496 -18.98 -9.90 -11.21
CA LYS A 496 -19.74 -8.96 -10.42
C LYS A 496 -20.79 -8.31 -11.31
N LYS A 497 -22.03 -8.59 -11.03
CA LYS A 497 -23.21 -8.04 -11.74
C LYS A 497 -23.90 -6.99 -10.88
N GLN A 498 -24.44 -5.95 -11.52
CA GLN A 498 -25.27 -4.96 -10.84
C GLN A 498 -26.61 -5.59 -10.41
N GLY A 499 -27.08 -5.22 -9.22
CA GLY A 499 -28.36 -5.67 -8.67
C GLY A 499 -28.28 -5.94 -7.17
N GLU A 500 -29.41 -6.26 -6.58
CA GLU A 500 -29.48 -6.64 -5.17
C GLU A 500 -29.03 -8.08 -4.96
N ASP A 501 -28.36 -8.31 -3.83
CA ASP A 501 -27.99 -9.63 -3.35
C ASP A 501 -28.96 -10.04 -2.24
N ALA A 502 -29.97 -10.84 -2.62
CA ALA A 502 -31.00 -11.32 -1.70
C ALA A 502 -30.45 -12.27 -0.61
N ASN A 503 -29.21 -12.76 -0.74
CA ASN A 503 -28.64 -13.76 0.16
C ASN A 503 -27.72 -13.15 1.24
N ILE A 504 -27.60 -11.82 1.29
CA ILE A 504 -26.78 -11.17 2.32
C ILE A 504 -27.43 -11.32 3.69
N VAL A 505 -26.76 -12.05 4.57
CA VAL A 505 -27.14 -12.16 5.98
C VAL A 505 -26.28 -11.20 6.79
N LYS A 506 -26.84 -10.05 7.15
CA LYS A 506 -26.14 -9.08 8.01
C LYS A 506 -26.10 -9.54 9.47
N VAL A 507 -25.09 -9.05 10.18
CA VAL A 507 -25.06 -9.18 11.64
C VAL A 507 -26.12 -8.25 12.20
N ILE A 508 -27.16 -8.84 12.80
CA ILE A 508 -28.17 -8.08 13.55
C ILE A 508 -27.59 -7.86 14.95
N LYS A 509 -27.43 -6.61 15.32
CA LYS A 509 -26.97 -6.25 16.67
C LYS A 509 -28.07 -6.53 17.69
N PRO A 510 -27.75 -7.12 18.84
CA PRO A 510 -28.65 -7.03 19.98
C PRO A 510 -28.80 -5.57 20.43
N GLU A 511 -29.96 -5.22 20.97
CA GLU A 511 -30.12 -3.90 21.59
C GLU A 511 -29.24 -3.79 22.83
N ILE A 512 -28.36 -2.77 22.87
CA ILE A 512 -27.50 -2.46 24.00
C ILE A 512 -27.67 -1.00 24.42
N THR A 513 -27.41 -0.75 25.70
CA THR A 513 -27.31 0.59 26.25
C THR A 513 -25.97 1.20 25.84
N PRO A 514 -25.92 2.39 25.19
CA PRO A 514 -24.66 3.04 24.92
C PRO A 514 -23.86 3.21 26.21
N VAL A 515 -22.63 2.73 26.20
CA VAL A 515 -21.73 2.88 27.34
C VAL A 515 -21.26 4.35 27.39
N ASP A 516 -21.41 5.00 28.55
CA ASP A 516 -20.86 6.33 28.79
C ASP A 516 -19.33 6.25 28.93
N VAL A 517 -18.64 6.37 27.79
CA VAL A 517 -17.19 6.43 27.72
C VAL A 517 -16.62 7.81 28.00
N GLU A 518 -17.48 8.84 28.13
CA GLU A 518 -17.07 10.23 28.37
C GLU A 518 -16.88 10.55 29.85
N SER A 519 -17.44 9.74 30.77
CA SER A 519 -17.42 10.02 32.22
C SER A 519 -16.00 10.18 32.79
N ASN A 520 -15.00 9.47 32.24
CA ASN A 520 -13.60 9.53 32.65
C ASN A 520 -12.68 10.11 31.58
N ARG A 521 -13.22 10.87 30.63
CA ARG A 521 -12.45 11.36 29.49
C ARG A 521 -11.22 12.19 29.89
N GLU A 522 -11.33 13.01 30.93
CA GLU A 522 -10.23 13.85 31.43
C GLU A 522 -9.38 13.14 32.50
N SER A 523 -9.79 11.95 32.93
CA SER A 523 -9.04 11.17 33.91
C SER A 523 -7.76 10.58 33.33
N ARG A 524 -6.77 10.34 34.19
CA ARG A 524 -5.48 9.76 33.83
C ARG A 524 -5.07 8.74 34.89
N SER A 525 -4.69 7.56 34.42
CA SER A 525 -4.12 6.53 35.29
C SER A 525 -2.77 6.98 35.86
N ALA A 526 -2.36 6.37 36.95
CA ALA A 526 -1.04 6.60 37.57
C ALA A 526 0.10 6.24 36.56
N PHE A 527 -0.12 5.23 35.75
CA PHE A 527 0.84 4.86 34.68
C PHE A 527 1.00 5.98 33.67
N ALA A 528 -0.10 6.51 33.12
CA ALA A 528 -0.05 7.62 32.14
C ALA A 528 0.62 8.87 32.74
N GLN A 529 0.31 9.20 34.01
CA GLN A 529 1.00 10.28 34.74
C GLN A 529 2.51 10.01 34.87
N SER A 530 2.92 8.76 35.08
CA SER A 530 4.34 8.38 35.13
C SER A 530 5.07 8.57 33.81
N ILE A 531 4.37 8.48 32.69
CA ILE A 531 4.93 8.74 31.35
C ILE A 531 5.16 10.26 31.13
N ASP A 532 4.26 11.09 31.65
CA ASP A 532 4.39 12.56 31.51
C ASP A 532 5.61 13.11 32.24
N ILE A 533 5.95 12.54 33.42
CA ILE A 533 7.09 12.96 34.23
C ILE A 533 8.44 12.57 33.55
N PHE A 534 8.44 11.64 32.62
CA PHE A 534 9.64 11.24 31.90
C PHE A 534 10.17 12.41 31.08
N SER A 535 11.38 12.88 31.39
CA SER A 535 12.02 13.95 30.59
C SER A 535 12.40 13.45 29.20
N SER A 536 12.12 14.25 28.19
CA SER A 536 12.60 14.03 26.82
C SER A 536 13.60 15.12 26.46
N SER A 537 14.62 14.79 25.70
CA SER A 537 15.52 15.80 25.14
C SER A 537 14.74 16.64 24.10
N ASN A 538 15.12 17.90 23.93
CA ASN A 538 14.55 18.68 22.85
C ASN A 538 15.07 18.21 21.48
N ILE A 539 14.18 18.20 20.51
CA ILE A 539 14.56 18.12 19.10
C ILE A 539 14.59 19.55 18.58
N GLU A 540 15.79 20.00 18.21
CA GLU A 540 15.94 21.32 17.63
C GLU A 540 15.34 21.35 16.22
N PRO A 541 14.43 22.28 15.90
CA PRO A 541 13.83 22.37 14.58
C PRO A 541 14.87 22.76 13.55
N LYS A 542 14.92 22.02 12.46
CA LYS A 542 15.76 22.32 11.31
C LYS A 542 14.94 23.02 10.25
N TYR A 543 15.13 24.34 10.14
CA TYR A 543 14.43 25.15 9.14
C TYR A 543 15.16 25.07 7.79
N ILE A 544 14.38 24.94 6.72
CA ILE A 544 14.89 25.01 5.35
C ILE A 544 15.10 26.49 5.00
N ASP A 545 16.33 26.86 4.64
CA ASP A 545 16.64 28.14 4.04
C ASP A 545 16.50 28.01 2.51
N TYR A 546 15.32 28.34 2.01
CA TYR A 546 15.00 28.23 0.58
C TYR A 546 15.99 28.99 -0.31
N ASN A 547 16.59 30.08 0.16
CA ASN A 547 17.58 30.85 -0.62
C ASN A 547 18.92 30.13 -0.75
N LYS A 548 19.24 29.21 0.17
CA LYS A 548 20.46 28.39 0.12
C LYS A 548 20.23 27.01 -0.49
N GLU A 549 19.08 26.41 -0.19
CA GLU A 549 18.75 25.02 -0.59
C GLU A 549 18.23 24.94 -2.02
N ILE A 550 17.61 26.03 -2.55
CA ILE A 550 17.06 26.07 -3.90
C ILE A 550 17.82 27.10 -4.74
N ILE A 551 18.47 26.62 -5.79
CA ILE A 551 19.13 27.49 -6.78
C ILE A 551 18.08 27.86 -7.84
N THR A 552 17.77 29.15 -7.93
CA THR A 552 16.87 29.65 -8.97
C THR A 552 17.66 30.14 -10.18
N LYS A 553 17.27 29.70 -11.38
CA LYS A 553 17.88 30.11 -12.64
C LYS A 553 16.82 30.43 -13.67
N ASP A 554 16.83 31.62 -14.25
CA ASP A 554 15.96 31.97 -15.37
C ASP A 554 16.50 31.33 -16.66
N ILE A 555 15.62 30.56 -17.31
CA ILE A 555 15.87 29.91 -18.62
C ILE A 555 15.46 30.83 -19.75
N SER A 556 14.31 31.50 -19.63
CA SER A 556 13.80 32.54 -20.53
C SER A 556 12.88 33.49 -19.73
N ASN A 557 12.46 34.60 -20.38
CA ASN A 557 11.50 35.48 -19.74
C ASN A 557 10.14 34.78 -19.52
N GLY A 558 9.86 34.42 -18.28
CA GLY A 558 8.65 33.67 -17.86
C GLY A 558 8.84 32.17 -17.66
N LEU A 559 10.08 31.67 -17.76
CA LEU A 559 10.44 30.30 -17.40
C LEU A 559 11.63 30.27 -16.44
N SER A 560 11.39 29.87 -15.21
CA SER A 560 12.43 29.75 -14.19
C SER A 560 12.62 28.27 -13.77
N LEU A 561 13.88 27.89 -13.59
CA LEU A 561 14.29 26.59 -13.03
C LEU A 561 14.57 26.78 -11.53
N TYR A 562 13.96 25.94 -10.71
CA TYR A 562 14.23 25.76 -9.29
C TYR A 562 14.93 24.43 -9.10
N HIS A 563 16.17 24.46 -8.63
CA HIS A 563 17.05 23.30 -8.58
C HIS A 563 17.45 22.96 -7.15
N THR A 564 17.33 21.69 -6.78
CA THR A 564 17.87 21.11 -5.54
C THR A 564 18.61 19.82 -5.85
N THR A 565 19.77 19.61 -5.23
CA THR A 565 20.60 18.42 -5.49
C THR A 565 20.16 17.23 -4.64
N ASN A 566 19.86 16.10 -5.29
CA ASN A 566 19.75 14.79 -4.65
C ASN A 566 21.16 14.26 -4.36
N LYS A 567 21.49 14.06 -3.07
CA LYS A 567 22.80 13.57 -2.60
C LYS A 567 22.76 12.08 -2.23
N ASP A 568 21.58 11.47 -2.27
CA ASP A 568 21.35 10.14 -1.71
C ASP A 568 21.45 9.03 -2.75
N ASN A 569 21.02 9.30 -3.99
CA ASN A 569 21.00 8.31 -5.07
C ASN A 569 20.96 8.96 -6.46
N GLU A 570 20.80 8.12 -7.48
CA GLU A 570 20.81 8.50 -8.89
C GLU A 570 19.42 8.84 -9.46
N LEU A 571 18.41 8.97 -8.61
CA LEU A 571 17.06 9.32 -9.07
C LEU A 571 16.93 10.83 -9.25
N TYR A 572 16.19 11.21 -10.28
CA TYR A 572 15.74 12.57 -10.49
C TYR A 572 14.21 12.65 -10.44
N GLU A 573 13.72 13.81 -10.09
CA GLU A 573 12.34 14.22 -10.22
C GLU A 573 12.30 15.63 -10.83
N MET A 574 11.46 15.82 -11.84
CA MET A 574 11.31 17.08 -12.55
C MET A 574 9.84 17.40 -12.75
N HIS A 575 9.44 18.63 -12.38
CA HIS A 575 8.06 19.10 -12.53
C HIS A 575 8.03 20.34 -13.39
N TRP A 576 7.14 20.34 -14.41
CA TRP A 576 6.71 21.55 -15.09
C TRP A 576 5.37 21.97 -14.52
N ILE A 577 5.25 23.21 -14.09
CA ILE A 577 4.05 23.72 -13.42
C ILE A 577 3.59 25.01 -14.09
N TRP A 578 2.39 24.98 -14.61
CA TRP A 578 1.63 26.14 -15.07
C TRP A 578 0.61 26.48 -14.00
N ASP A 579 0.61 27.74 -13.52
CA ASP A 579 -0.40 28.24 -12.57
C ASP A 579 -1.72 28.56 -13.31
N MET A 580 -2.16 27.61 -14.16
CA MET A 580 -3.34 27.65 -14.98
C MET A 580 -4.04 26.29 -14.96
N GLY A 581 -5.31 26.26 -14.56
CA GLY A 581 -6.09 25.04 -14.44
C GLY A 581 -7.52 25.19 -14.97
N LYS A 582 -8.44 24.38 -14.44
CA LYS A 582 -9.85 24.36 -14.84
C LYS A 582 -10.53 25.73 -14.68
N GLU A 583 -10.14 26.54 -13.67
CA GLU A 583 -10.67 27.89 -13.45
C GLU A 583 -10.33 28.86 -14.58
N HIS A 584 -9.28 28.57 -15.36
CA HIS A 584 -8.90 29.37 -16.54
C HIS A 584 -9.49 28.83 -17.83
N ASN A 585 -9.76 27.54 -17.91
CA ASN A 585 -10.34 26.91 -19.10
C ASN A 585 -11.02 25.58 -18.72
N LYS A 586 -12.36 25.51 -18.83
CA LYS A 586 -13.16 24.29 -18.52
C LYS A 586 -12.75 23.06 -19.35
N LYS A 587 -12.20 23.25 -20.55
CA LYS A 587 -11.75 22.15 -21.42
C LYS A 587 -10.37 21.62 -21.04
N LEU A 588 -9.58 22.37 -20.27
CA LEU A 588 -8.18 22.05 -19.97
C LEU A 588 -8.00 20.69 -19.28
N PRO A 589 -8.80 20.30 -18.26
CA PRO A 589 -8.66 18.97 -17.67
C PRO A 589 -8.88 17.83 -18.66
N LEU A 590 -9.85 17.98 -19.60
CA LEU A 590 -10.11 16.99 -20.64
C LEU A 590 -8.99 16.97 -21.68
N ALA A 591 -8.44 18.13 -22.02
CA ALA A 591 -7.30 18.23 -22.94
C ALA A 591 -6.07 17.50 -22.39
N ILE A 592 -5.76 17.69 -21.11
CA ILE A 592 -4.67 17.01 -20.41
C ILE A 592 -4.93 15.50 -20.33
N GLN A 593 -6.16 15.09 -20.03
CA GLN A 593 -6.52 13.68 -19.96
C GLN A 593 -6.43 13.00 -21.33
N TYR A 594 -6.85 13.69 -22.42
CA TYR A 594 -6.80 13.15 -23.78
C TYR A 594 -5.38 12.84 -24.24
N LEU A 595 -4.37 13.63 -23.83
CA LEU A 595 -2.96 13.38 -24.16
C LEU A 595 -2.48 11.97 -23.75
N LYS A 596 -3.10 11.36 -22.73
CA LYS A 596 -2.73 10.01 -22.26
C LYS A 596 -3.11 8.90 -23.25
N TYR A 597 -3.98 9.19 -24.22
CA TYR A 597 -4.54 8.20 -25.14
C TYR A 597 -4.07 8.35 -26.58
N ILE A 598 -3.29 9.38 -26.88
CA ILE A 598 -2.83 9.68 -28.23
C ILE A 598 -1.32 9.62 -28.36
N GLY A 599 -0.87 9.44 -29.59
CA GLY A 599 0.55 9.50 -29.94
C GLY A 599 0.98 10.86 -30.46
N THR A 600 2.20 10.90 -30.98
CA THR A 600 2.80 12.05 -31.67
C THR A 600 2.96 11.74 -33.13
N ASN A 601 3.54 12.67 -33.90
CA ASN A 601 3.91 12.40 -35.29
C ASN A 601 5.01 11.33 -35.40
N ASN A 602 5.81 11.13 -34.31
CA ASN A 602 6.96 10.23 -34.32
C ASN A 602 6.64 8.87 -33.68
N TYR A 603 5.66 8.81 -32.76
CA TYR A 603 5.34 7.63 -31.99
C TYR A 603 3.83 7.40 -31.94
N SER A 604 3.37 6.19 -32.16
CA SER A 604 2.01 5.82 -31.71
C SER A 604 1.91 5.92 -30.19
N ASN A 605 0.69 5.95 -29.64
CA ASN A 605 0.50 5.97 -28.19
C ASN A 605 1.23 4.81 -27.49
N ASP A 606 1.12 3.60 -28.06
CA ASP A 606 1.77 2.41 -27.51
C ASP A 606 3.30 2.52 -27.57
N GLN A 607 3.85 3.00 -28.70
CA GLN A 607 5.29 3.23 -28.82
C GLN A 607 5.78 4.28 -27.82
N PHE A 608 5.05 5.39 -27.65
CA PHE A 608 5.40 6.43 -26.70
C PHE A 608 5.47 5.90 -25.25
N ASN A 609 4.45 5.15 -24.83
CA ASN A 609 4.43 4.56 -23.48
C ASN A 609 5.51 3.48 -23.32
N LYS A 610 5.76 2.65 -24.34
CA LYS A 610 6.86 1.67 -24.35
C LYS A 610 8.22 2.35 -24.18
N GLU A 611 8.48 3.43 -24.91
CA GLU A 611 9.76 4.16 -24.79
C GLU A 611 9.96 4.76 -23.39
N LEU A 612 8.94 5.40 -22.80
CA LEU A 612 9.02 5.87 -21.42
C LEU A 612 9.28 4.73 -20.43
N TYR A 613 8.60 3.60 -20.62
CA TYR A 613 8.74 2.44 -19.75
C TYR A 613 10.14 1.80 -19.86
N LYS A 614 10.70 1.70 -21.08
CA LYS A 614 12.10 1.25 -21.31
C LYS A 614 13.13 2.14 -20.61
N LEU A 615 12.86 3.43 -20.49
CA LEU A 615 13.70 4.37 -19.78
C LEU A 615 13.58 4.27 -18.26
N ALA A 616 12.76 3.35 -17.73
CA ALA A 616 12.39 3.29 -16.32
C ALA A 616 12.01 4.68 -15.77
N THR A 617 11.27 5.43 -16.58
CA THR A 617 10.84 6.80 -16.29
C THR A 617 9.34 6.84 -16.06
N GLU A 618 8.96 7.37 -14.92
CA GLU A 618 7.59 7.67 -14.60
C GLU A 618 7.20 9.02 -15.20
N PHE A 619 6.13 9.02 -15.99
CA PHE A 619 5.55 10.22 -16.58
C PHE A 619 4.12 10.40 -16.08
N ASN A 620 3.85 11.54 -15.49
CA ASN A 620 2.51 11.93 -15.07
C ASN A 620 2.17 13.31 -15.63
N ILE A 621 0.92 13.45 -16.06
CA ILE A 621 0.35 14.74 -16.44
C ILE A 621 -1.06 14.84 -15.87
N TYR A 622 -1.33 15.95 -15.16
CA TYR A 622 -2.65 16.18 -14.58
C TYR A 622 -2.97 17.68 -14.52
N SER A 623 -4.25 17.97 -14.40
CA SER A 623 -4.78 19.32 -14.20
C SER A 623 -5.64 19.35 -12.95
N SER A 624 -5.40 20.36 -12.12
CA SER A 624 -6.24 20.74 -10.99
C SER A 624 -7.15 21.92 -11.37
N ASN A 625 -7.84 22.49 -10.39
CA ASN A 625 -8.59 23.73 -10.59
C ASN A 625 -7.66 24.90 -10.98
N LYS A 626 -6.45 24.95 -10.39
CA LYS A 626 -5.54 26.10 -10.47
C LYS A 626 -4.26 25.85 -11.26
N ALA A 627 -3.88 24.60 -11.49
CA ALA A 627 -2.59 24.27 -12.10
C ALA A 627 -2.67 23.10 -13.07
N VAL A 628 -1.78 23.11 -14.06
CA VAL A 628 -1.36 21.94 -14.82
C VAL A 628 0.04 21.55 -14.36
N THR A 629 0.24 20.28 -14.11
CA THR A 629 1.54 19.73 -13.71
C THR A 629 1.93 18.56 -14.61
N ILE A 630 3.16 18.57 -15.09
CA ILE A 630 3.82 17.42 -15.70
C ILE A 630 4.95 17.00 -14.77
N THR A 631 5.03 15.72 -14.50
CA THR A 631 6.11 15.13 -13.68
C THR A 631 6.85 14.07 -14.46
N LEU A 632 8.17 14.13 -14.44
CA LEU A 632 9.07 13.06 -14.85
C LEU A 632 9.92 12.63 -13.66
N SER A 633 10.05 11.34 -13.43
CA SER A 633 10.98 10.83 -12.44
C SER A 633 11.59 9.49 -12.85
N GLY A 634 12.85 9.25 -12.48
CA GLY A 634 13.57 8.04 -12.88
C GLY A 634 15.08 8.15 -12.69
N LEU A 635 15.83 7.34 -13.43
CA LEU A 635 17.29 7.34 -13.38
C LEU A 635 17.86 8.51 -14.20
N LYS A 636 18.88 9.21 -13.67
CA LYS A 636 19.50 10.39 -14.29
C LYS A 636 20.01 10.15 -15.72
N GLU A 637 20.54 8.96 -16.00
CA GLU A 637 21.04 8.60 -17.32
C GLU A 637 19.97 8.61 -18.41
N ASN A 638 18.72 8.44 -18.07
CA ASN A 638 17.59 8.39 -18.99
C ASN A 638 16.84 9.73 -19.13
N MET A 639 17.13 10.70 -18.27
CA MET A 639 16.40 11.96 -18.16
C MET A 639 16.31 12.73 -19.49
N ASN A 640 17.42 12.87 -20.21
CA ASN A 640 17.44 13.66 -21.44
C ASN A 640 16.53 13.07 -22.54
N LYS A 641 16.49 11.74 -22.66
CA LYS A 641 15.58 11.05 -23.57
C LYS A 641 14.12 11.25 -23.15
N ALA A 642 13.86 11.18 -21.86
CA ALA A 642 12.51 11.40 -21.31
C ALA A 642 12.00 12.83 -21.54
N ILE A 643 12.86 13.84 -21.34
CA ILE A 643 12.53 15.25 -21.67
C ILE A 643 12.17 15.39 -23.14
N THR A 644 12.95 14.75 -24.04
CA THR A 644 12.69 14.81 -25.50
C THR A 644 11.32 14.19 -25.83
N LEU A 645 10.94 13.08 -25.22
CA LEU A 645 9.63 12.46 -25.41
C LEU A 645 8.48 13.38 -24.95
N VAL A 646 8.62 14.02 -23.79
CA VAL A 646 7.62 14.97 -23.29
C VAL A 646 7.52 16.19 -24.19
N ASP A 647 8.64 16.72 -24.65
CA ASP A 647 8.66 17.86 -25.59
C ASP A 647 7.97 17.50 -26.91
N ASP A 648 8.20 16.29 -27.44
CA ASP A 648 7.53 15.77 -28.63
C ASP A 648 6.00 15.64 -28.40
N LEU A 649 5.57 15.13 -27.26
CA LEU A 649 4.13 15.03 -26.91
C LEU A 649 3.46 16.40 -26.89
N LEU A 650 4.08 17.40 -26.26
CA LEU A 650 3.50 18.74 -26.16
C LEU A 650 3.44 19.48 -27.50
N ASN A 651 4.43 19.29 -28.37
CA ASN A 651 4.50 20.00 -29.64
C ASN A 651 3.79 19.24 -30.79
N ASN A 652 3.90 17.92 -30.81
CA ASN A 652 3.60 17.10 -32.01
C ASN A 652 2.49 16.07 -31.74
N ALA A 653 1.69 16.23 -30.66
CA ALA A 653 0.53 15.37 -30.42
C ALA A 653 -0.36 15.32 -31.68
N LYS A 654 -0.71 14.09 -32.10
CA LYS A 654 -1.40 13.82 -33.37
C LYS A 654 -2.90 13.70 -33.14
N VAL A 655 -3.68 14.32 -34.06
CA VAL A 655 -5.13 14.14 -34.07
C VAL A 655 -5.48 12.68 -34.41
N ASP A 656 -6.37 12.08 -33.61
CA ASP A 656 -6.92 10.76 -33.82
C ASP A 656 -8.42 10.78 -33.53
N GLU A 657 -9.22 10.85 -34.57
CA GLU A 657 -10.69 10.95 -34.49
C GLU A 657 -11.32 9.72 -33.85
N GLN A 658 -10.78 8.53 -34.13
CA GLN A 658 -11.30 7.28 -33.53
C GLN A 658 -11.01 7.22 -32.04
N LYS A 659 -9.78 7.51 -31.63
CA LYS A 659 -9.39 7.58 -30.21
C LYS A 659 -10.14 8.66 -29.46
N PHE A 660 -10.48 9.76 -30.12
CA PHE A 660 -11.28 10.81 -29.50
C PHE A 660 -12.72 10.36 -29.20
N LYS A 661 -13.39 9.67 -30.13
CA LYS A 661 -14.71 9.08 -29.88
C LYS A 661 -14.69 8.05 -28.75
N GLU A 662 -13.65 7.22 -28.72
CA GLU A 662 -13.44 6.26 -27.65
C GLU A 662 -13.24 6.98 -26.30
N PHE A 663 -12.47 8.07 -26.28
CA PHE A 663 -12.26 8.91 -25.10
C PHE A 663 -13.57 9.56 -24.60
N GLN A 664 -14.40 10.11 -25.50
CA GLN A 664 -15.72 10.63 -25.13
C GLN A 664 -16.60 9.54 -24.48
N SER A 665 -16.63 8.35 -25.07
CA SER A 665 -17.36 7.20 -24.53
C SER A 665 -16.84 6.78 -23.16
N TYR A 666 -15.52 6.75 -23.00
CA TYR A 666 -14.84 6.45 -21.72
C TYR A 666 -15.25 7.44 -20.61
N ILE A 667 -15.24 8.76 -20.91
CA ILE A 667 -15.64 9.78 -19.93
C ILE A 667 -17.10 9.58 -19.51
N ASN A 668 -18.00 9.36 -20.47
CA ASN A 668 -19.42 9.15 -20.17
C ASN A 668 -19.65 7.88 -19.34
N LYS A 669 -18.96 6.78 -19.67
CA LYS A 669 -19.04 5.53 -18.91
C LYS A 669 -18.55 5.72 -17.46
N ASN A 670 -17.41 6.37 -17.26
CA ASN A 670 -16.89 6.63 -15.91
C ASN A 670 -17.86 7.47 -15.08
N ARG A 671 -18.45 8.52 -15.65
CA ARG A 671 -19.44 9.33 -14.93
C ARG A 671 -20.67 8.53 -14.52
N THR A 672 -21.12 7.60 -15.38
CA THR A 672 -22.22 6.69 -15.05
C THR A 672 -21.83 5.73 -13.91
N ASP A 673 -20.63 5.17 -13.97
CA ASP A 673 -20.12 4.28 -12.92
C ASP A 673 -19.92 5.00 -11.58
N ASP A 674 -19.47 6.25 -11.62
CA ASP A 674 -19.29 7.09 -10.42
C ASP A 674 -20.61 7.34 -9.68
N MET A 675 -21.72 7.45 -10.42
CA MET A 675 -23.06 7.56 -9.82
C MET A 675 -23.55 6.28 -9.13
N LEU A 676 -22.88 5.14 -9.34
CA LEU A 676 -23.13 3.88 -8.65
C LEU A 676 -22.18 3.66 -7.45
N ASN A 677 -21.22 4.55 -7.26
CA ASN A 677 -20.21 4.44 -6.21
C ASN A 677 -20.62 5.25 -4.97
N LYS A 678 -21.04 4.56 -3.90
CA LYS A 678 -21.45 5.18 -2.62
C LYS A 678 -20.40 6.17 -2.06
N GLY A 679 -19.12 5.82 -2.15
CA GLY A 679 -18.01 6.65 -1.67
C GLY A 679 -17.88 7.96 -2.47
N ILE A 680 -18.04 7.91 -3.79
CA ILE A 680 -17.99 9.10 -4.66
C ILE A 680 -19.24 9.96 -4.42
N ILE A 681 -20.42 9.36 -4.34
CA ILE A 681 -21.66 10.07 -4.03
C ILE A 681 -21.53 10.84 -2.71
N LEU A 682 -21.04 10.20 -1.66
CA LEU A 682 -20.88 10.83 -0.34
C LEU A 682 -19.77 11.91 -0.35
N ARG A 683 -18.55 11.53 -0.75
CA ARG A 683 -17.36 12.40 -0.56
C ARG A 683 -17.25 13.51 -1.59
N ALA A 684 -17.71 13.27 -2.82
CA ALA A 684 -17.66 14.27 -3.87
C ALA A 684 -19.04 14.91 -4.11
N GLY A 685 -20.10 14.11 -4.26
CA GLY A 685 -21.44 14.62 -4.54
C GLY A 685 -22.04 15.40 -3.36
N LEU A 686 -22.39 14.72 -2.29
CA LEU A 686 -23.08 15.30 -1.13
C LEU A 686 -22.22 16.35 -0.42
N ARG A 687 -20.91 16.09 -0.25
CA ARG A 687 -20.00 17.07 0.37
C ARG A 687 -19.92 18.37 -0.41
N ASN A 688 -19.79 18.32 -1.74
CA ASN A 688 -19.73 19.53 -2.54
C ASN A 688 -21.03 20.33 -2.48
N ILE A 689 -22.19 19.66 -2.51
CA ILE A 689 -23.48 20.32 -2.35
C ILE A 689 -23.63 20.93 -0.95
N ALA A 690 -23.21 20.23 0.11
CA ALA A 690 -23.29 20.72 1.48
C ALA A 690 -22.37 21.93 1.71
N MET A 691 -21.17 21.96 1.09
CA MET A 691 -20.20 23.06 1.26
C MET A 691 -20.49 24.27 0.37
N TYR A 692 -20.99 24.08 -0.84
CA TYR A 692 -21.03 25.11 -1.87
C TYR A 692 -22.42 25.32 -2.47
N GLY A 693 -23.44 24.52 -2.11
CA GLY A 693 -24.77 24.57 -2.69
C GLY A 693 -24.82 24.09 -4.15
N LEU A 694 -25.73 24.68 -4.94
CA LEU A 694 -25.90 24.28 -6.34
C LEU A 694 -24.77 24.78 -7.25
N GLU A 695 -24.13 25.89 -6.91
CA GLU A 695 -22.93 26.39 -7.58
C GLU A 695 -21.68 25.78 -6.90
N ASN A 696 -21.35 24.57 -7.25
CA ASN A 696 -20.27 23.80 -6.65
C ASN A 696 -19.24 23.38 -7.72
N PRO A 697 -18.09 22.80 -7.35
CA PRO A 697 -17.06 22.41 -8.32
C PRO A 697 -17.53 21.57 -9.50
N PHE A 698 -18.64 20.84 -9.39
CA PHE A 698 -19.22 20.08 -10.53
C PHE A 698 -19.92 20.98 -11.54
N SER A 699 -20.47 22.13 -11.13
CA SER A 699 -21.13 23.07 -12.06
C SER A 699 -20.14 23.66 -13.07
N TYR A 700 -18.84 23.63 -12.78
CA TYR A 700 -17.76 24.05 -13.69
C TYR A 700 -17.27 22.93 -14.60
N ASN A 701 -17.79 21.70 -14.49
CA ASN A 701 -17.46 20.63 -15.43
C ASN A 701 -18.28 20.80 -16.72
N LEU A 702 -17.70 20.43 -17.86
CA LEU A 702 -18.46 20.30 -19.08
C LEU A 702 -19.54 19.22 -18.93
N THR A 703 -20.73 19.49 -19.42
CA THR A 703 -21.83 18.49 -19.49
C THR A 703 -21.49 17.40 -20.52
N ASN A 704 -22.19 16.28 -20.50
CA ASN A 704 -22.02 15.22 -21.50
C ASN A 704 -22.30 15.73 -22.91
N ASP A 705 -23.33 16.58 -23.09
CA ASP A 705 -23.69 17.17 -24.39
C ASP A 705 -22.61 18.14 -24.90
N GLU A 706 -21.99 18.90 -24.00
CA GLU A 706 -20.86 19.76 -24.35
C GLU A 706 -19.64 18.93 -24.76
N ILE A 707 -19.36 17.82 -24.07
CA ILE A 707 -18.24 16.91 -24.41
C ILE A 707 -18.47 16.27 -25.79
N LEU A 708 -19.69 15.86 -26.09
CA LEU A 708 -20.02 15.25 -27.40
C LEU A 708 -19.84 16.23 -28.57
N LYS A 709 -19.93 17.53 -28.34
CA LYS A 709 -19.72 18.59 -29.34
C LYS A 709 -18.26 18.98 -29.54
N LEU A 710 -17.36 18.53 -28.68
CA LEU A 710 -15.92 18.81 -28.81
C LEU A 710 -15.33 18.05 -29.99
N THR A 711 -14.30 18.64 -30.57
CA THR A 711 -13.42 18.00 -31.57
C THR A 711 -12.05 17.70 -30.92
N PRO A 712 -11.28 16.76 -31.45
CA PRO A 712 -9.91 16.54 -30.95
C PRO A 712 -9.02 17.78 -31.10
N ILE A 713 -9.26 18.61 -32.14
CA ILE A 713 -8.51 19.86 -32.39
C ILE A 713 -8.78 20.86 -31.25
N ASP A 714 -10.02 20.94 -30.72
CA ASP A 714 -10.35 21.79 -29.58
C ASP A 714 -9.46 21.52 -28.38
N LEU A 715 -9.20 20.24 -28.09
CA LEU A 715 -8.37 19.84 -26.95
C LEU A 715 -6.87 20.00 -27.25
N LEU A 716 -6.42 19.58 -28.42
CA LEU A 716 -5.00 19.64 -28.78
C LEU A 716 -4.48 21.06 -28.94
N SER A 717 -5.31 21.99 -29.39
CA SER A 717 -4.93 23.43 -29.46
C SER A 717 -4.59 23.97 -28.07
N ILE A 718 -5.34 23.54 -27.03
CA ILE A 718 -5.10 23.93 -25.64
C ILE A 718 -3.75 23.38 -25.15
N THR A 719 -3.48 22.07 -25.37
CA THR A 719 -2.23 21.46 -24.88
C THR A 719 -1.00 22.02 -25.58
N LYS A 720 -1.07 22.26 -26.90
CA LYS A 720 0.01 22.91 -27.66
C LYS A 720 0.27 24.35 -27.22
N SER A 721 -0.74 25.03 -26.71
CA SER A 721 -0.58 26.41 -26.21
C SER A 721 0.13 26.47 -24.84
N LEU A 722 0.21 25.39 -24.06
CA LEU A 722 0.83 25.38 -22.74
C LEU A 722 2.25 25.97 -22.76
N LYS A 723 3.07 25.59 -23.72
CA LYS A 723 4.45 26.07 -23.85
C LYS A 723 4.57 27.57 -24.19
N LEU A 724 3.47 28.25 -24.53
CA LEU A 724 3.44 29.68 -24.79
C LEU A 724 3.25 30.50 -23.49
N TYR A 725 2.76 29.88 -22.43
CA TYR A 725 2.48 30.55 -21.15
C TYR A 725 3.66 30.45 -20.18
N LYS A 726 3.76 31.42 -19.29
CA LYS A 726 4.71 31.39 -18.16
C LYS A 726 4.57 30.08 -17.41
N HIS A 727 5.69 29.50 -16.97
CA HIS A 727 5.68 28.29 -16.14
C HIS A 727 7.00 28.12 -15.39
N LYS A 728 7.01 27.19 -14.47
CA LYS A 728 8.13 26.89 -13.59
C LYS A 728 8.59 25.47 -13.84
N ILE A 729 9.89 25.23 -13.72
CA ILE A 729 10.46 23.87 -13.67
C ILE A 729 11.10 23.68 -12.31
N PHE A 730 10.69 22.63 -11.60
CA PHE A 730 11.37 22.17 -10.39
C PHE A 730 12.18 20.94 -10.74
N TYR A 731 13.41 20.91 -10.28
CA TYR A 731 14.32 19.77 -10.43
C TYR A 731 14.89 19.39 -9.06
N TYR A 732 14.72 18.13 -8.71
CA TYR A 732 15.42 17.46 -7.63
C TYR A 732 16.17 16.27 -8.23
N GLY A 733 17.49 16.23 -8.14
CA GLY A 733 18.27 15.16 -8.75
C GLY A 733 19.79 15.36 -8.58
N PRO A 734 20.61 14.36 -8.98
CA PRO A 734 22.05 14.37 -8.73
C PRO A 734 22.85 15.28 -9.67
N GLN A 735 22.28 15.78 -10.76
CA GLN A 735 22.99 16.64 -11.73
C GLN A 735 23.03 18.09 -11.25
N ASN A 736 24.08 18.81 -11.57
CA ASN A 736 24.24 20.22 -11.19
C ASN A 736 23.35 21.16 -12.04
N VAL A 737 23.16 22.39 -11.55
CA VAL A 737 22.27 23.36 -12.18
C VAL A 737 22.71 23.78 -13.59
N ALA A 738 24.02 23.80 -13.88
CA ALA A 738 24.56 24.19 -15.19
C ALA A 738 24.24 23.15 -16.26
N ASP A 739 24.40 21.85 -15.92
CA ASP A 739 24.07 20.74 -16.81
C ASP A 739 22.58 20.70 -17.11
N ILE A 740 21.71 20.85 -16.08
CA ILE A 740 20.26 20.90 -16.27
C ILE A 740 19.84 22.09 -17.11
N THR A 741 20.41 23.26 -16.87
CA THR A 741 20.14 24.46 -17.69
C THR A 741 20.46 24.21 -19.16
N THR A 742 21.64 23.62 -19.43
CA THR A 742 22.09 23.31 -20.80
C THR A 742 21.17 22.27 -21.46
N ASN A 743 20.80 21.22 -20.72
CA ASN A 743 19.87 20.19 -21.20
C ASN A 743 18.49 20.80 -21.55
N LEU A 744 17.94 21.65 -20.69
CA LEU A 744 16.64 22.29 -20.94
C LEU A 744 16.68 23.24 -22.14
N LEU A 745 17.72 24.05 -22.29
CA LEU A 745 17.88 24.93 -23.46
C LEU A 745 17.94 24.15 -24.78
N ASN A 746 18.52 22.97 -24.77
CA ASN A 746 18.66 22.14 -25.97
C ASN A 746 17.43 21.28 -26.27
N LEU A 747 16.78 20.71 -25.25
CA LEU A 747 15.77 19.68 -25.36
C LEU A 747 14.34 20.19 -25.16
N TYR A 748 14.13 21.28 -24.41
CA TYR A 748 12.84 21.87 -24.13
C TYR A 748 12.80 23.31 -24.62
N ARG A 749 12.63 23.50 -25.91
CA ARG A 749 12.67 24.82 -26.54
C ARG A 749 11.36 25.58 -26.31
N VAL A 750 11.46 26.78 -25.76
CA VAL A 750 10.38 27.74 -25.59
C VAL A 750 10.72 29.07 -26.27
N LYS A 751 9.74 29.95 -26.42
CA LYS A 751 9.96 31.31 -26.92
C LYS A 751 10.80 32.11 -25.88
N SER A 752 11.52 33.13 -26.37
CA SER A 752 12.33 34.01 -25.52
C SER A 752 11.49 34.76 -24.47
N THR A 753 10.23 35.00 -24.75
CA THR A 753 9.28 35.64 -23.83
C THR A 753 7.97 34.86 -23.87
N LEU A 754 7.47 34.46 -22.69
CA LEU A 754 6.24 33.71 -22.52
C LEU A 754 5.09 34.65 -22.11
N MET A 755 3.87 34.27 -22.49
CA MET A 755 2.66 35.03 -22.22
C MET A 755 2.18 34.82 -20.78
N ASP A 756 1.47 35.83 -20.26
CA ASP A 756 0.70 35.66 -19.03
C ASP A 756 -0.49 34.71 -19.23
N TYR A 757 -0.97 34.14 -18.13
CA TYR A 757 -2.15 33.29 -18.16
C TYR A 757 -3.41 34.06 -18.54
N PRO A 758 -4.41 33.38 -19.16
CA PRO A 758 -5.76 33.92 -19.27
C PRO A 758 -6.31 34.28 -17.87
N THR A 759 -7.20 35.26 -17.82
CA THR A 759 -7.91 35.57 -16.57
C THR A 759 -8.77 34.39 -16.15
N PRO A 760 -8.77 33.99 -14.84
CA PRO A 760 -9.71 33.01 -14.33
C PRO A 760 -11.17 33.42 -14.59
N MET A 761 -12.01 32.42 -14.85
CA MET A 761 -13.45 32.60 -15.13
C MET A 761 -14.21 32.97 -13.85
#